data_68316b7ee4bffbe8e1b0463735b7208e
#
_entry.id   68316b7ee4bffbe8e1b0463735b7208e
#
_cell.length_a   1.000
_cell.length_b   1.000
_cell.length_c   1.000
_cell.angle_alpha   90.00
_cell.angle_beta   90.00
_cell.angle_gamma   90.00
#
_symmetry.space_group_name_H-M   'P 1'
#
loop_
_entity.id
_entity.type
_entity.pdbx_description
1 polymer ?
#
loop_
_entity_poly.entity_id
_entity_poly.type
_entity_poly.pdbx_seq_one_letter_code
_entity_poly.pdbx_strand_id
1 'polypeptide(L)'
;MTGAAVRLDICVLADTRLGDGSGASHAAGLSALVALGYRIGLLAVWPEAIACDTGAEVPALARLLAEGHLTRLAPGARVTCRLAMALDSRIFADRLLAPIFITTDSAIVLVDRPAHLSGLSQTALDRIAARASAALGCAPIWAPTNVLARDGLSHLAPHWPVTASDWPLPLPDFTPLPQNAIQRSRPVAGRARLARVRGRADLPPAALLAEPRLAWRLRLAPDAPRPPWPQPAPVEVWPDTAITLPEFMASIDTMPLPDDPAQDPCPTEALLALAAGVIPVLDPGYRPVFAGAALYATPADLPRRLTELHDDTALQADLRAEGAALLTRLHQPQDFGRRVAALAGPPGPHSFTPAVLSRPRRHVLFFSSNGIGMGHLTRQLAIARRLPPHLAPAFISHSQAVDVVRGFGIPAEHLPYHSSYRQNRAHWNAALADRLEAAFAFWQPAAVVFDGNVPFLGLIQALHRRPETARAWVRRGLWGLGRDPEALEHSPLFDLILEPGEAADGLDDGPTAPRQSEALQLPPVRLLDVADLPSRAEACAALGLDPSGVNVLLAPGSGNNAEIQHLTAAALARLAQRPGIGVAVAEWRIATTAQALPPGVMRLTDYPFAACLNAFDFAIAAAGYNTFAEHLASALPTIWTPNEHPEQDQQILRAIFATDVGLGLTLRLSEVFHLNAALSQMLDPSRRATFRAAGTRFAADVMAQNGADQAANALAALCDSVPSRSVVQPELAV
;
A
#
# COMPACT_ATOMS: atom_id res chain seq x y z
N MET A 1 -3.14 -8.06 24.03
CA MET A 1 -4.20 -9.09 23.96
C MET A 1 -3.95 -9.96 22.73
N THR A 2 -3.57 -11.21 22.93
CA THR A 2 -3.33 -12.18 21.84
C THR A 2 -4.68 -12.65 21.30
N GLY A 3 -5.13 -12.10 20.19
CA GLY A 3 -6.29 -12.60 19.45
C GLY A 3 -6.05 -14.07 19.08
N ALA A 4 -7.09 -14.91 19.11
CA ALA A 4 -7.01 -16.30 18.69
C ALA A 4 -6.52 -16.38 17.24
N ALA A 5 -5.59 -17.28 16.95
CA ALA A 5 -5.10 -17.50 15.59
C ALA A 5 -6.21 -18.08 14.70
N VAL A 6 -6.40 -17.52 13.53
CA VAL A 6 -7.31 -18.06 12.51
C VAL A 6 -6.69 -19.32 11.93
N ARG A 7 -7.42 -20.44 11.95
CA ARG A 7 -6.97 -21.71 11.36
C ARG A 7 -7.56 -21.89 9.98
N LEU A 8 -6.70 -22.08 8.99
CA LEU A 8 -7.05 -22.25 7.58
C LEU A 8 -6.30 -23.44 6.99
N ASP A 9 -6.72 -23.92 5.85
CA ASP A 9 -5.94 -24.89 5.08
C ASP A 9 -4.88 -24.16 4.25
N ILE A 10 -5.27 -23.04 3.62
CA ILE A 10 -4.41 -22.24 2.75
C ILE A 10 -4.54 -20.77 3.13
N CYS A 11 -3.42 -20.08 3.25
CA CYS A 11 -3.36 -18.62 3.38
C CYS A 11 -2.76 -18.02 2.10
N VAL A 12 -3.48 -17.08 1.48
CA VAL A 12 -3.11 -16.49 0.18
C VAL A 12 -2.81 -15.01 0.35
N LEU A 13 -1.68 -14.58 -0.19
CA LEU A 13 -1.33 -13.17 -0.39
C LEU A 13 -1.46 -12.86 -1.88
N ALA A 14 -2.24 -11.85 -2.23
CA ALA A 14 -2.41 -11.43 -3.61
C ALA A 14 -2.66 -9.92 -3.74
N ASP A 15 -2.17 -9.34 -4.84
CA ASP A 15 -2.70 -8.07 -5.30
C ASP A 15 -4.06 -8.33 -5.96
N THR A 16 -5.11 -7.81 -5.35
CA THR A 16 -6.49 -8.06 -5.79
C THR A 16 -6.94 -7.12 -6.91
N ARG A 17 -6.06 -6.19 -7.37
CA ARG A 17 -6.34 -5.18 -8.40
C ARG A 17 -5.92 -5.59 -9.82
N LEU A 18 -5.21 -6.71 -9.99
CA LEU A 18 -4.60 -7.11 -11.26
C LEU A 18 -5.64 -7.28 -12.38
N GLY A 19 -5.88 -6.19 -13.11
CA GLY A 19 -6.80 -6.14 -14.24
C GLY A 19 -6.21 -6.63 -15.57
N ASP A 20 -4.94 -7.03 -15.59
CA ASP A 20 -4.20 -7.49 -16.77
C ASP A 20 -4.49 -8.95 -17.16
N GLY A 21 -5.59 -9.50 -16.68
CA GLY A 21 -5.97 -10.91 -16.91
C GLY A 21 -5.42 -11.89 -15.90
N SER A 22 -4.24 -11.67 -15.31
CA SER A 22 -3.67 -12.58 -14.30
C SER A 22 -4.56 -12.67 -13.05
N GLY A 23 -5.20 -11.59 -12.64
CA GLY A 23 -6.15 -11.61 -11.53
C GLY A 23 -7.35 -12.51 -11.76
N ALA A 24 -7.85 -12.61 -13.00
CA ALA A 24 -8.93 -13.53 -13.35
C ALA A 24 -8.46 -15.00 -13.32
N SER A 25 -7.24 -15.27 -13.78
CA SER A 25 -6.61 -16.60 -13.67
C SER A 25 -6.35 -16.99 -12.18
N HIS A 26 -5.94 -16.05 -11.36
CA HIS A 26 -5.83 -16.26 -9.91
C HIS A 26 -7.18 -16.62 -9.29
N ALA A 27 -8.25 -15.91 -9.65
CA ALA A 27 -9.60 -16.22 -9.18
C ALA A 27 -10.06 -17.63 -9.61
N ALA A 28 -9.77 -18.03 -10.85
CA ALA A 28 -10.08 -19.37 -11.33
C ALA A 28 -9.33 -20.46 -10.54
N GLY A 29 -8.05 -20.23 -10.23
CA GLY A 29 -7.26 -21.11 -9.38
C GLY A 29 -7.82 -21.22 -7.96
N LEU A 30 -8.19 -20.11 -7.35
CA LEU A 30 -8.81 -20.11 -6.01
C LEU A 30 -10.18 -20.77 -6.02
N SER A 31 -10.98 -20.55 -7.07
CA SER A 31 -12.28 -21.23 -7.25
C SER A 31 -12.12 -22.76 -7.32
N ALA A 32 -11.09 -23.25 -8.01
CA ALA A 32 -10.80 -24.70 -8.06
C ALA A 32 -10.42 -25.26 -6.68
N LEU A 33 -9.68 -24.49 -5.87
CA LEU A 33 -9.34 -24.90 -4.51
C LEU A 33 -10.55 -24.89 -3.57
N VAL A 34 -11.44 -23.91 -3.73
CA VAL A 34 -12.74 -23.90 -3.02
C VAL A 34 -13.57 -25.12 -3.37
N ALA A 35 -13.65 -25.47 -4.66
CA ALA A 35 -14.37 -26.66 -5.12
C ALA A 35 -13.81 -27.98 -4.57
N LEU A 36 -12.50 -28.01 -4.25
CA LEU A 36 -11.86 -29.13 -3.55
C LEU A 36 -12.11 -29.14 -2.04
N GLY A 37 -12.78 -28.12 -1.51
CA GLY A 37 -13.15 -28.02 -0.10
C GLY A 37 -12.12 -27.37 0.80
N TYR A 38 -11.11 -26.69 0.29
CA TYR A 38 -10.14 -25.97 1.11
C TYR A 38 -10.74 -24.70 1.73
N ARG A 39 -10.39 -24.46 3.00
CA ARG A 39 -10.64 -23.18 3.68
C ARG A 39 -9.51 -22.24 3.37
N ILE A 40 -9.81 -21.17 2.64
CA ILE A 40 -8.83 -20.24 2.11
C ILE A 40 -9.03 -18.86 2.74
N GLY A 41 -7.96 -18.33 3.33
CA GLY A 41 -7.91 -16.93 3.73
C GLY A 41 -7.15 -16.12 2.70
N LEU A 42 -7.68 -14.97 2.32
CA LEU A 42 -7.08 -14.03 1.37
C LEU A 42 -6.71 -12.74 2.08
N LEU A 43 -5.42 -12.41 2.10
CA LEU A 43 -4.92 -11.07 2.41
C LEU A 43 -4.69 -10.31 1.10
N ALA A 44 -5.46 -9.24 0.91
CA ALA A 44 -5.20 -8.29 -0.16
C ALA A 44 -3.96 -7.46 0.17
N VAL A 45 -2.95 -7.48 -0.70
CA VAL A 45 -1.74 -6.67 -0.60
C VAL A 45 -1.64 -5.79 -1.84
N TRP A 46 -1.26 -4.52 -1.64
CA TRP A 46 -1.22 -3.52 -2.71
C TRP A 46 0.16 -2.88 -2.76
N PRO A 47 1.15 -3.57 -3.32
CA PRO A 47 2.52 -3.06 -3.41
C PRO A 47 2.60 -1.91 -4.41
N GLU A 48 3.50 -0.97 -4.15
CA GLU A 48 3.77 0.17 -5.05
C GLU A 48 4.42 -0.27 -6.36
N ALA A 49 5.20 -1.37 -6.33
CA ALA A 49 5.83 -1.94 -7.51
C ALA A 49 4.85 -2.43 -8.58
N ILE A 50 3.61 -2.73 -8.21
CA ILE A 50 2.56 -3.18 -9.14
C ILE A 50 1.69 -1.98 -9.51
N ALA A 51 1.96 -1.41 -10.68
CA ALA A 51 1.09 -0.37 -11.25
C ALA A 51 -0.21 -1.00 -11.75
N CYS A 52 -1.33 -0.57 -11.18
CA CYS A 52 -2.68 -0.98 -11.60
C CYS A 52 -3.45 0.22 -12.15
N ASP A 53 -4.29 -0.03 -13.12
CA ASP A 53 -5.08 1.00 -13.80
C ASP A 53 -6.29 1.44 -13.00
N THR A 54 -6.86 0.51 -12.27
CA THR A 54 -7.99 0.74 -11.39
C THR A 54 -7.61 0.30 -9.98
N GLY A 55 -8.15 0.95 -8.97
CA GLY A 55 -8.02 0.49 -7.58
C GLY A 55 -9.08 -0.56 -7.22
N ALA A 56 -9.97 -0.88 -8.15
CA ALA A 56 -11.02 -1.85 -7.93
C ALA A 56 -10.44 -3.27 -7.85
N GLU A 57 -11.00 -4.07 -6.97
CA GLU A 57 -10.68 -5.50 -6.92
C GLU A 57 -11.18 -6.20 -8.19
N VAL A 58 -10.44 -7.19 -8.65
CA VAL A 58 -10.86 -8.04 -9.77
C VAL A 58 -12.25 -8.63 -9.48
N PRO A 59 -13.25 -8.43 -10.38
CA PRO A 59 -14.64 -8.80 -10.09
C PRO A 59 -14.83 -10.27 -9.69
N ALA A 60 -14.05 -11.18 -10.24
CA ALA A 60 -14.10 -12.60 -9.90
C ALA A 60 -13.62 -12.87 -8.46
N LEU A 61 -12.57 -12.18 -7.98
CA LEU A 61 -12.10 -12.29 -6.58
C LEU A 61 -13.11 -11.63 -5.63
N ALA A 62 -13.62 -10.47 -5.99
CA ALA A 62 -14.64 -9.78 -5.21
C ALA A 62 -15.89 -10.65 -5.00
N ARG A 63 -16.33 -11.37 -6.04
CA ARG A 63 -17.44 -12.33 -5.97
C ARG A 63 -17.16 -13.47 -5.00
N LEU A 64 -16.01 -14.16 -5.10
CA LEU A 64 -15.63 -15.25 -4.19
C LEU A 64 -15.60 -14.80 -2.72
N LEU A 65 -15.19 -13.57 -2.47
CA LEU A 65 -15.22 -12.98 -1.13
C LEU A 65 -16.64 -12.64 -0.66
N ALA A 66 -17.48 -12.08 -1.54
CA ALA A 66 -18.86 -11.72 -1.23
C ALA A 66 -19.75 -12.95 -0.97
N GLU A 67 -19.52 -14.05 -1.70
CA GLU A 67 -20.18 -15.35 -1.54
C GLU A 67 -19.68 -16.14 -0.32
N GLY A 68 -18.65 -15.65 0.38
CA GLY A 68 -18.07 -16.31 1.55
C GLY A 68 -17.20 -17.53 1.23
N HIS A 69 -16.87 -17.76 -0.04
CA HIS A 69 -15.97 -18.85 -0.45
C HIS A 69 -14.52 -18.60 -0.02
N LEU A 70 -14.13 -17.34 0.09
CA LEU A 70 -12.84 -16.91 0.64
C LEU A 70 -13.08 -16.10 1.90
N THR A 71 -12.21 -16.29 2.90
CA THR A 71 -12.21 -15.46 4.10
C THR A 71 -11.25 -14.28 3.89
N ARG A 72 -11.75 -13.04 3.87
CA ARG A 72 -10.87 -11.86 3.85
C ARG A 72 -10.14 -11.77 5.19
N LEU A 73 -8.81 -11.69 5.13
CA LEU A 73 -7.96 -11.53 6.31
C LEU A 73 -7.68 -10.05 6.56
N ALA A 74 -7.69 -9.68 7.83
CA ALA A 74 -7.27 -8.34 8.23
C ALA A 74 -5.74 -8.24 8.26
N PRO A 75 -5.16 -7.09 7.88
CA PRO A 75 -3.75 -6.81 8.13
C PRO A 75 -3.41 -6.96 9.61
N GLY A 76 -2.31 -7.65 9.92
CA GLY A 76 -1.91 -7.97 11.28
C GLY A 76 -2.57 -9.21 11.90
N ALA A 77 -3.44 -9.91 11.18
CA ALA A 77 -4.04 -11.17 11.65
C ALA A 77 -2.99 -12.24 11.94
N ARG A 78 -3.29 -13.11 12.92
CA ARG A 78 -2.51 -14.31 13.19
C ARG A 78 -3.17 -15.50 12.50
N VAL A 79 -2.45 -16.21 11.65
CA VAL A 79 -2.97 -17.32 10.85
C VAL A 79 -2.09 -18.54 11.05
N THR A 80 -2.72 -19.68 11.27
CA THR A 80 -2.06 -20.99 11.18
C THR A 80 -2.65 -21.73 9.97
N CYS A 81 -1.81 -22.14 9.03
CA CYS A 81 -2.25 -22.84 7.82
C CYS A 81 -1.25 -23.94 7.44
N ARG A 82 -1.66 -24.84 6.55
CA ARG A 82 -0.80 -25.87 5.99
C ARG A 82 0.07 -25.38 4.87
N LEU A 83 -0.46 -24.43 4.09
CA LEU A 83 0.26 -23.82 2.97
C LEU A 83 0.04 -22.30 2.96
N ALA A 84 1.12 -21.56 2.92
CA ALA A 84 1.10 -20.14 2.61
C ALA A 84 1.45 -19.95 1.12
N MET A 85 0.65 -19.16 0.40
CA MET A 85 0.82 -18.95 -1.04
C MET A 85 0.82 -17.47 -1.38
N ALA A 86 1.78 -17.05 -2.21
CA ALA A 86 1.72 -15.75 -2.87
C ALA A 86 1.46 -15.96 -4.36
N LEU A 87 0.46 -15.27 -4.90
CA LEU A 87 0.03 -15.45 -6.30
C LEU A 87 0.87 -14.66 -7.30
N ASP A 88 1.75 -13.78 -6.82
CA ASP A 88 2.64 -12.98 -7.66
C ASP A 88 3.91 -12.63 -6.88
N SER A 89 5.07 -12.90 -7.48
CA SER A 89 6.36 -12.57 -6.87
C SER A 89 6.63 -11.09 -6.73
N ARG A 90 6.01 -10.25 -7.57
CA ARG A 90 6.16 -8.79 -7.57
C ARG A 90 5.70 -8.14 -6.26
N ILE A 91 4.82 -8.79 -5.51
CA ILE A 91 4.37 -8.28 -4.20
C ILE A 91 5.51 -8.15 -3.18
N PHE A 92 6.65 -8.83 -3.38
CA PHE A 92 7.83 -8.75 -2.51
C PHE A 92 8.92 -7.83 -3.04
N ALA A 93 8.72 -7.20 -4.21
CA ALA A 93 9.66 -6.21 -4.74
C ALA A 93 9.87 -5.06 -3.76
N ASP A 94 8.77 -4.62 -3.13
CA ASP A 94 8.78 -3.63 -2.06
C ASP A 94 8.58 -4.27 -0.69
N ARG A 95 8.77 -3.46 0.37
CA ARG A 95 8.45 -3.89 1.73
C ARG A 95 6.93 -4.01 1.89
N LEU A 96 6.46 -5.18 2.34
CA LEU A 96 5.07 -5.34 2.77
C LEU A 96 4.86 -4.59 4.09
N LEU A 97 3.99 -3.60 4.05
CA LEU A 97 3.59 -2.83 5.22
C LEU A 97 2.34 -3.47 5.84
N ALA A 98 2.32 -3.54 7.19
CA ALA A 98 1.26 -4.18 7.96
C ALA A 98 0.91 -5.62 7.52
N PRO A 99 1.90 -6.55 7.38
CA PRO A 99 1.64 -7.94 6.96
C PRO A 99 0.81 -8.69 8.00
N ILE A 100 0.50 -9.96 7.70
CA ILE A 100 -0.06 -10.90 8.67
C ILE A 100 1.05 -11.76 9.31
N PHE A 101 0.72 -12.42 10.42
CA PHE A 101 1.60 -13.40 11.06
C PHE A 101 1.15 -14.81 10.67
N ILE A 102 1.92 -15.45 9.81
CA ILE A 102 1.62 -16.79 9.34
C ILE A 102 2.50 -17.80 10.07
N THR A 103 1.89 -18.88 10.54
CA THR A 103 2.57 -20.09 11.02
C THR A 103 2.23 -21.21 10.04
N THR A 104 3.21 -21.69 9.30
CA THR A 104 3.07 -22.76 8.31
C THR A 104 4.38 -23.52 8.14
N ASP A 105 4.31 -24.75 7.67
CA ASP A 105 5.46 -25.59 7.35
C ASP A 105 5.81 -25.54 5.84
N SER A 106 4.94 -24.96 5.01
CA SER A 106 5.11 -24.93 3.55
C SER A 106 4.68 -23.59 2.98
N ALA A 107 5.51 -23.04 2.10
CA ALA A 107 5.21 -21.80 1.40
C ALA A 107 5.60 -21.87 -0.08
N ILE A 108 4.79 -21.22 -0.94
CA ILE A 108 5.03 -21.16 -2.38
C ILE A 108 4.77 -19.74 -2.91
N VAL A 109 5.59 -19.31 -3.87
CA VAL A 109 5.44 -18.05 -4.58
C VAL A 109 5.32 -18.32 -6.08
N LEU A 110 4.22 -17.94 -6.69
CA LEU A 110 4.07 -18.01 -8.14
C LEU A 110 4.91 -16.91 -8.80
N VAL A 111 5.62 -17.28 -9.87
CA VAL A 111 6.44 -16.37 -10.65
C VAL A 111 5.96 -16.38 -12.09
N ASP A 112 5.15 -15.38 -12.41
CA ASP A 112 4.58 -15.20 -13.75
C ASP A 112 5.48 -14.32 -14.63
N ARG A 113 5.97 -13.21 -14.07
CA ARG A 113 6.74 -12.19 -14.78
C ARG A 113 8.06 -11.90 -14.07
N PRO A 114 9.13 -12.68 -14.31
CA PRO A 114 10.41 -12.50 -13.63
C PRO A 114 11.16 -11.21 -14.03
N ALA A 115 10.72 -10.49 -15.07
CA ALA A 115 11.37 -9.27 -15.56
C ALA A 115 11.58 -8.18 -14.49
N HIS A 116 10.75 -8.14 -13.44
CA HIS A 116 10.93 -7.21 -12.31
C HIS A 116 12.23 -7.46 -11.52
N LEU A 117 12.89 -8.61 -11.69
CA LEU A 117 14.17 -8.95 -11.07
C LEU A 117 15.36 -8.49 -11.92
N SER A 118 15.13 -8.06 -13.17
CA SER A 118 16.19 -7.66 -14.09
C SER A 118 16.97 -6.46 -13.58
N GLY A 119 18.30 -6.54 -13.65
CA GLY A 119 19.20 -5.48 -13.21
C GLY A 119 19.36 -5.33 -11.69
N LEU A 120 18.73 -6.19 -10.90
CA LEU A 120 18.88 -6.17 -9.44
C LEU A 120 20.23 -6.79 -9.02
N SER A 121 20.83 -6.22 -7.98
CA SER A 121 22.01 -6.81 -7.34
C SER A 121 21.63 -8.05 -6.53
N GLN A 122 22.59 -8.94 -6.25
CA GLN A 122 22.38 -10.11 -5.39
C GLN A 122 21.78 -9.73 -4.03
N THR A 123 22.27 -8.65 -3.40
CA THR A 123 21.73 -8.14 -2.13
C THR A 123 20.25 -7.70 -2.24
N ALA A 124 19.82 -7.21 -3.41
CA ALA A 124 18.41 -6.85 -3.63
C ALA A 124 17.56 -8.13 -3.78
N LEU A 125 18.03 -9.13 -4.48
CA LEU A 125 17.38 -10.44 -4.61
C LEU A 125 17.25 -11.14 -3.26
N ASP A 126 18.32 -11.14 -2.46
CA ASP A 126 18.30 -11.70 -1.10
C ASP A 126 17.28 -11.01 -0.19
N ARG A 127 17.13 -9.67 -0.34
CA ARG A 127 16.10 -8.92 0.38
C ARG A 127 14.68 -9.30 -0.05
N ILE A 128 14.44 -9.55 -1.33
CA ILE A 128 13.14 -10.03 -1.83
C ILE A 128 12.82 -11.40 -1.23
N ALA A 129 13.78 -12.33 -1.28
CA ALA A 129 13.61 -13.67 -0.70
C ALA A 129 13.38 -13.62 0.82
N ALA A 130 14.10 -12.75 1.54
CA ALA A 130 13.91 -12.55 2.97
C ALA A 130 12.53 -11.96 3.30
N ARG A 131 12.04 -11.00 2.50
CA ARG A 131 10.69 -10.44 2.64
C ARG A 131 9.61 -11.51 2.41
N ALA A 132 9.78 -12.33 1.36
CA ALA A 132 8.86 -13.44 1.09
C ALA A 132 8.83 -14.42 2.25
N SER A 133 10.00 -14.83 2.78
CA SER A 133 10.09 -15.73 3.91
C SER A 133 9.44 -15.17 5.17
N ALA A 134 9.68 -13.89 5.47
CA ALA A 134 9.09 -13.21 6.62
C ALA A 134 7.56 -13.07 6.51
N ALA A 135 7.06 -12.80 5.30
CA ALA A 135 5.62 -12.63 5.06
C ALA A 135 4.87 -13.96 5.06
N LEU A 136 5.48 -15.01 4.53
CA LEU A 136 4.86 -16.34 4.39
C LEU A 136 5.10 -17.26 5.59
N GLY A 137 5.93 -16.85 6.56
CA GLY A 137 6.20 -17.62 7.79
C GLY A 137 7.29 -18.67 7.66
N CYS A 138 7.70 -19.03 6.46
CA CYS A 138 8.86 -19.90 6.18
C CYS A 138 9.45 -19.58 4.80
N ALA A 139 10.64 -20.12 4.50
CA ALA A 139 11.28 -19.94 3.19
C ALA A 139 10.42 -20.58 2.08
N PRO A 140 10.00 -19.81 1.06
CA PRO A 140 9.14 -20.33 0.01
C PRO A 140 9.91 -21.10 -1.06
N ILE A 141 9.21 -22.00 -1.75
CA ILE A 141 9.62 -22.53 -3.05
C ILE A 141 9.04 -21.60 -4.13
N TRP A 142 9.85 -21.22 -5.11
CA TRP A 142 9.43 -20.36 -6.21
C TRP A 142 8.89 -21.20 -7.36
N ALA A 143 7.70 -20.92 -7.82
CA ALA A 143 6.98 -21.70 -8.83
C ALA A 143 6.77 -20.90 -10.11
N PRO A 144 7.65 -21.05 -11.11
CA PRO A 144 7.44 -20.46 -12.42
C PRO A 144 6.15 -20.96 -13.07
N THR A 145 5.41 -20.07 -13.72
CA THR A 145 4.12 -20.43 -14.33
C THR A 145 4.27 -21.07 -15.71
N ASN A 146 5.42 -20.92 -16.35
CA ASN A 146 5.75 -21.51 -17.65
C ASN A 146 7.27 -21.58 -17.86
N VAL A 147 7.68 -22.17 -18.98
CA VAL A 147 9.11 -22.40 -19.31
C VAL A 147 9.89 -21.08 -19.45
N LEU A 148 9.30 -20.02 -20.04
CA LEU A 148 10.00 -18.72 -20.19
C LEU A 148 10.14 -18.03 -18.82
N ALA A 149 9.15 -18.13 -17.96
CA ALA A 149 9.27 -17.64 -16.59
C ALA A 149 10.30 -18.42 -15.78
N ARG A 150 10.43 -19.75 -16.01
CA ARG A 150 11.47 -20.60 -15.43
C ARG A 150 12.86 -20.19 -15.90
N ASP A 151 13.05 -20.04 -17.20
CA ASP A 151 14.33 -19.66 -17.79
C ASP A 151 14.75 -18.27 -17.29
N GLY A 152 13.82 -17.32 -17.29
CA GLY A 152 14.05 -15.99 -16.75
C GLY A 152 14.46 -16.02 -15.28
N LEU A 153 13.71 -16.75 -14.44
CA LEU A 153 14.01 -16.89 -13.01
C LEU A 153 15.36 -17.57 -12.76
N SER A 154 15.65 -18.64 -13.49
CA SER A 154 16.92 -19.38 -13.37
C SER A 154 18.12 -18.51 -13.76
N HIS A 155 17.94 -17.60 -14.70
CA HIS A 155 18.99 -16.64 -15.10
C HIS A 155 19.13 -15.49 -14.09
N LEU A 156 18.02 -14.92 -13.62
CA LEU A 156 18.02 -13.72 -12.79
C LEU A 156 18.26 -14.02 -11.30
N ALA A 157 17.77 -15.15 -10.80
CA ALA A 157 17.87 -15.55 -9.40
C ALA A 157 18.25 -17.04 -9.24
N PRO A 158 19.44 -17.47 -9.72
CA PRO A 158 19.82 -18.89 -9.80
C PRO A 158 19.90 -19.62 -8.45
N HIS A 159 19.96 -18.89 -7.34
CA HIS A 159 20.07 -19.47 -6.00
C HIS A 159 18.71 -19.68 -5.32
N TRP A 160 17.61 -19.26 -5.94
CA TRP A 160 16.28 -19.47 -5.36
C TRP A 160 15.84 -20.92 -5.57
N PRO A 161 15.22 -21.57 -4.55
CA PRO A 161 14.69 -22.91 -4.71
C PRO A 161 13.45 -22.87 -5.62
N VAL A 162 13.49 -23.59 -6.74
CA VAL A 162 12.44 -23.60 -7.76
C VAL A 162 11.74 -24.94 -7.80
N THR A 163 10.44 -24.96 -8.08
CA THR A 163 9.67 -26.20 -8.27
C THR A 163 10.21 -27.04 -9.42
N ALA A 164 10.13 -28.36 -9.31
CA ALA A 164 10.60 -29.27 -10.35
C ALA A 164 9.84 -29.14 -11.68
N SER A 165 8.58 -28.75 -11.64
CA SER A 165 7.73 -28.51 -12.81
C SER A 165 7.12 -27.11 -12.78
N ASP A 166 6.70 -26.61 -13.95
CA ASP A 166 5.98 -25.34 -14.07
C ASP A 166 4.58 -25.42 -13.46
N TRP A 167 4.08 -24.26 -13.04
CA TRP A 167 2.76 -24.07 -12.43
C TRP A 167 1.85 -23.20 -13.30
N PRO A 168 1.40 -23.68 -14.48
CA PRO A 168 0.55 -22.90 -15.34
C PRO A 168 -0.68 -22.35 -14.62
N LEU A 169 -0.95 -21.07 -14.82
CA LEU A 169 -2.15 -20.45 -14.28
C LEU A 169 -3.38 -21.03 -14.99
N PRO A 170 -4.47 -21.27 -14.25
CA PRO A 170 -5.72 -21.70 -14.83
C PRO A 170 -6.26 -20.71 -15.83
N LEU A 171 -6.97 -21.22 -16.84
CA LEU A 171 -7.76 -20.37 -17.71
C LEU A 171 -8.80 -19.61 -16.86
N PRO A 172 -8.94 -18.28 -17.01
CA PRO A 172 -10.02 -17.54 -16.37
C PRO A 172 -11.40 -18.13 -16.71
N ASP A 173 -12.36 -17.92 -15.81
CA ASP A 173 -13.76 -18.26 -16.09
C ASP A 173 -14.25 -17.43 -17.28
N PHE A 174 -14.31 -18.07 -18.44
CA PHE A 174 -14.62 -17.47 -19.71
C PHE A 174 -15.51 -18.42 -20.52
N THR A 175 -16.74 -18.00 -20.78
CA THR A 175 -17.67 -18.74 -21.63
C THR A 175 -17.65 -18.12 -23.01
N PRO A 176 -17.00 -18.74 -24.00
CA PRO A 176 -16.97 -18.21 -25.36
C PRO A 176 -18.34 -18.28 -25.98
N LEU A 177 -18.71 -17.25 -26.74
CA LEU A 177 -19.88 -17.31 -27.61
C LEU A 177 -19.54 -18.13 -28.86
N PRO A 178 -20.54 -18.84 -29.46
CA PRO A 178 -20.33 -19.51 -30.74
C PRO A 178 -19.81 -18.54 -31.79
N GLN A 179 -18.77 -18.92 -32.53
CA GLN A 179 -18.16 -18.05 -33.53
C GLN A 179 -19.12 -17.64 -34.67
N ASN A 180 -20.18 -18.38 -34.90
CA ASN A 180 -21.25 -18.07 -35.85
C ASN A 180 -22.37 -17.19 -35.28
N ALA A 181 -22.29 -16.81 -34.01
CA ALA A 181 -23.29 -15.94 -33.38
C ALA A 181 -23.30 -14.51 -33.98
N ILE A 182 -22.19 -14.10 -34.60
CA ILE A 182 -22.06 -12.81 -35.27
C ILE A 182 -21.78 -13.06 -36.74
N GLN A 183 -22.67 -12.57 -37.61
CA GLN A 183 -22.52 -12.73 -39.04
C GLN A 183 -21.30 -11.99 -39.56
N ARG A 184 -20.34 -12.69 -40.18
CA ARG A 184 -19.08 -12.16 -40.69
C ARG A 184 -19.10 -12.07 -42.19
N SER A 185 -18.90 -10.91 -42.73
CA SER A 185 -18.75 -10.72 -44.18
C SER A 185 -17.32 -10.84 -44.69
N ARG A 186 -16.33 -10.74 -43.78
CA ARG A 186 -14.88 -10.84 -44.05
C ARG A 186 -14.16 -11.40 -42.83
N PRO A 187 -12.96 -12.01 -42.99
CA PRO A 187 -12.10 -12.35 -41.87
C PRO A 187 -11.74 -11.10 -41.11
N VAL A 188 -11.76 -11.19 -39.76
CA VAL A 188 -11.47 -10.06 -38.89
C VAL A 188 -10.27 -10.37 -38.04
N ALA A 189 -9.17 -9.62 -38.27
CA ALA A 189 -8.08 -9.55 -37.32
C ALA A 189 -8.42 -8.48 -36.29
N GLY A 190 -8.31 -8.81 -35.02
CA GLY A 190 -8.65 -7.86 -33.97
C GLY A 190 -7.75 -8.00 -32.75
N ARG A 191 -7.68 -6.94 -31.99
CA ARG A 191 -6.96 -6.87 -30.72
C ARG A 191 -7.92 -6.53 -29.62
N ALA A 192 -8.05 -7.44 -28.63
CA ALA A 192 -8.71 -7.14 -27.38
C ALA A 192 -7.69 -6.53 -26.41
N ARG A 193 -8.05 -5.40 -25.81
CA ARG A 193 -7.32 -4.88 -24.65
C ARG A 193 -8.24 -4.81 -23.47
N LEU A 194 -7.85 -5.48 -22.40
CA LEU A 194 -8.57 -5.46 -21.14
C LEU A 194 -8.29 -4.20 -20.31
N ALA A 195 -7.25 -3.47 -20.60
CA ALA A 195 -7.00 -2.12 -20.07
C ALA A 195 -5.79 -1.49 -20.74
N ARG A 196 -5.88 -0.23 -21.12
CA ARG A 196 -4.84 0.71 -21.57
C ARG A 196 -4.15 0.47 -22.89
N VAL A 197 -4.37 1.44 -23.76
CA VAL A 197 -3.40 1.80 -24.79
C VAL A 197 -2.17 2.42 -24.09
N ARG A 198 -1.10 1.66 -23.94
CA ARG A 198 0.21 2.19 -23.55
C ARG A 198 0.88 2.75 -24.79
N GLY A 199 0.52 3.99 -25.17
CA GLY A 199 1.18 4.72 -26.24
C GLY A 199 0.88 4.22 -27.68
N ARG A 200 1.48 4.89 -28.67
CA ARG A 200 1.32 4.60 -30.11
C ARG A 200 1.83 3.22 -30.56
N ALA A 201 2.72 2.60 -29.79
CA ALA A 201 3.29 1.29 -30.10
C ALA A 201 2.29 0.13 -30.05
N ASP A 202 1.14 0.36 -29.44
CA ASP A 202 0.13 -0.65 -29.21
C ASP A 202 -0.95 -0.75 -30.29
N LEU A 203 -0.87 0.10 -31.28
CA LEU A 203 -1.80 0.15 -32.39
C LEU A 203 -1.26 -0.63 -33.59
N PRO A 204 -2.13 -1.21 -34.44
CA PRO A 204 -1.67 -1.85 -35.66
C PRO A 204 -0.82 -0.87 -36.46
N PRO A 205 0.35 -1.27 -36.99
CA PRO A 205 1.14 -0.43 -37.89
C PRO A 205 0.33 0.05 -39.07
N ALA A 206 0.55 1.28 -39.54
CA ALA A 206 -0.19 1.86 -40.66
C ALA A 206 -0.18 0.96 -41.93
N ALA A 207 0.92 0.22 -42.13
CA ALA A 207 1.03 -0.73 -43.22
C ALA A 207 0.01 -1.89 -43.14
N LEU A 208 -0.32 -2.34 -41.91
CA LEU A 208 -1.35 -3.37 -41.67
C LEU A 208 -2.76 -2.85 -41.88
N LEU A 209 -2.98 -1.58 -41.58
CA LEU A 209 -4.28 -0.92 -41.76
C LEU A 209 -4.59 -0.69 -43.27
N ALA A 210 -3.55 -0.67 -44.08
CA ALA A 210 -3.70 -0.51 -45.55
C ALA A 210 -4.02 -1.82 -46.31
N GLU A 211 -3.97 -2.99 -45.66
CA GLU A 211 -4.24 -4.27 -46.27
C GLU A 211 -5.77 -4.45 -46.51
N PRO A 212 -6.26 -4.40 -47.75
CA PRO A 212 -7.70 -4.34 -48.02
C PRO A 212 -8.44 -5.64 -47.72
N ARG A 213 -7.74 -6.75 -47.56
CA ARG A 213 -8.32 -8.07 -47.22
C ARG A 213 -8.55 -8.26 -45.73
N LEU A 214 -7.98 -7.40 -44.87
CA LEU A 214 -8.14 -7.47 -43.43
C LEU A 214 -9.08 -6.38 -42.94
N ALA A 215 -10.02 -6.72 -42.08
CA ALA A 215 -10.85 -5.78 -41.34
C ALA A 215 -10.39 -5.79 -39.89
N TRP A 216 -10.16 -4.61 -39.31
CA TRP A 216 -9.67 -4.46 -37.97
C TRP A 216 -10.79 -4.08 -37.02
N ARG A 217 -10.82 -4.74 -35.85
CA ARG A 217 -11.64 -4.35 -34.68
C ARG A 217 -10.76 -4.10 -33.51
N LEU A 218 -11.01 -2.99 -32.84
CA LEU A 218 -10.32 -2.63 -31.60
C LEU A 218 -11.34 -2.48 -30.48
N ARG A 219 -11.09 -3.12 -29.36
CA ARG A 219 -11.85 -2.91 -28.13
C ARG A 219 -11.01 -2.00 -27.23
N LEU A 220 -11.49 -0.79 -26.97
CA LEU A 220 -10.75 0.25 -26.26
C LEU A 220 -11.55 0.76 -25.06
N ALA A 221 -10.84 1.14 -23.99
CA ALA A 221 -11.44 1.90 -22.91
C ALA A 221 -11.97 3.27 -23.42
N PRO A 222 -13.03 3.84 -22.83
CA PRO A 222 -13.64 5.07 -23.29
C PRO A 222 -12.70 6.27 -23.35
N ASP A 223 -11.72 6.31 -22.45
CA ASP A 223 -10.69 7.35 -22.32
C ASP A 223 -9.39 7.04 -23.08
N ALA A 224 -9.34 5.91 -23.80
CA ALA A 224 -8.16 5.54 -24.56
C ALA A 224 -7.90 6.56 -25.67
N PRO A 225 -6.65 7.05 -25.85
CA PRO A 225 -6.33 7.99 -26.90
C PRO A 225 -6.61 7.35 -28.27
N ARG A 226 -7.46 8.01 -29.06
CA ARG A 226 -7.75 7.60 -30.45
C ARG A 226 -6.66 8.17 -31.35
N PRO A 227 -5.90 7.33 -32.05
CA PRO A 227 -4.92 7.81 -32.99
C PRO A 227 -5.61 8.42 -34.22
N PRO A 228 -4.95 9.40 -34.88
CA PRO A 228 -5.42 9.84 -36.22
C PRO A 228 -5.24 8.70 -37.21
N TRP A 229 -6.34 8.07 -37.63
CA TRP A 229 -6.34 7.06 -38.66
C TRP A 229 -6.38 7.74 -40.05
N PRO A 230 -5.63 7.24 -41.03
CA PRO A 230 -5.86 7.63 -42.40
C PRO A 230 -7.28 7.20 -42.81
N GLN A 231 -8.10 8.11 -43.29
CA GLN A 231 -9.44 7.79 -43.78
C GLN A 231 -9.39 7.40 -45.28
N PRO A 232 -10.16 6.39 -45.69
CA PRO A 232 -10.99 5.46 -44.93
C PRO A 232 -10.19 4.24 -44.46
N ALA A 233 -9.97 4.11 -43.13
CA ALA A 233 -9.35 2.91 -42.58
C ALA A 233 -10.43 1.85 -42.32
N PRO A 234 -10.22 0.57 -42.65
CA PRO A 234 -11.14 -0.52 -42.34
C PRO A 234 -11.03 -0.94 -40.86
N VAL A 235 -11.13 0.05 -39.94
CA VAL A 235 -10.98 -0.14 -38.51
C VAL A 235 -12.26 0.24 -37.80
N GLU A 236 -12.85 -0.73 -37.13
CA GLU A 236 -13.98 -0.53 -36.22
C GLU A 236 -13.45 -0.39 -34.79
N VAL A 237 -13.81 0.69 -34.09
CA VAL A 237 -13.47 0.90 -32.70
C VAL A 237 -14.70 0.71 -31.81
N TRP A 238 -14.63 -0.27 -30.91
CA TRP A 238 -15.71 -0.62 -30.03
C TRP A 238 -15.30 -0.28 -28.58
N PRO A 239 -16.07 0.58 -27.88
CA PRO A 239 -15.83 0.84 -26.47
C PRO A 239 -15.99 -0.45 -25.66
N ASP A 240 -15.13 -0.68 -24.68
CA ASP A 240 -15.21 -1.85 -23.80
C ASP A 240 -16.49 -1.87 -22.95
N THR A 241 -17.12 -0.71 -22.76
CA THR A 241 -18.44 -0.56 -22.14
C THR A 241 -19.60 -0.97 -23.05
N ALA A 242 -19.38 -1.04 -24.38
CA ALA A 242 -20.43 -1.34 -25.36
C ALA A 242 -20.39 -2.80 -25.85
N ILE A 243 -19.27 -3.51 -25.62
CA ILE A 243 -19.11 -4.91 -26.02
C ILE A 243 -18.38 -5.69 -24.93
N THR A 244 -18.94 -6.82 -24.53
CA THR A 244 -18.27 -7.73 -23.61
C THR A 244 -17.08 -8.42 -24.28
N LEU A 245 -16.14 -8.94 -23.48
CA LEU A 245 -14.98 -9.64 -24.02
C LEU A 245 -15.37 -10.90 -24.82
N PRO A 246 -16.32 -11.77 -24.38
CA PRO A 246 -16.81 -12.89 -25.19
C PRO A 246 -17.40 -12.46 -26.55
N GLU A 247 -18.20 -11.40 -26.59
CA GLU A 247 -18.76 -10.86 -27.84
C GLU A 247 -17.66 -10.34 -28.75
N PHE A 248 -16.68 -9.62 -28.21
CA PHE A 248 -15.54 -9.15 -28.99
C PHE A 248 -14.74 -10.32 -29.57
N MET A 249 -14.39 -11.32 -28.75
CA MET A 249 -13.67 -12.52 -29.21
C MET A 249 -14.45 -13.27 -30.27
N ALA A 250 -15.77 -13.42 -30.14
CA ALA A 250 -16.62 -14.05 -31.16
C ALA A 250 -16.65 -13.27 -32.47
N SER A 251 -16.29 -11.99 -32.47
CA SER A 251 -16.33 -11.11 -33.65
C SER A 251 -15.03 -11.10 -34.49
N ILE A 252 -13.97 -11.77 -34.04
CA ILE A 252 -12.65 -11.76 -34.66
C ILE A 252 -12.16 -13.19 -34.95
N ASP A 253 -11.25 -13.33 -35.91
CA ASP A 253 -10.64 -14.61 -36.30
C ASP A 253 -9.21 -14.79 -35.81
N THR A 254 -8.48 -13.68 -35.74
CA THR A 254 -7.08 -13.64 -35.33
C THR A 254 -6.83 -12.48 -34.38
N MET A 255 -5.90 -12.65 -33.44
CA MET A 255 -5.54 -11.63 -32.48
C MET A 255 -4.02 -11.44 -32.42
N PRO A 256 -3.47 -10.44 -33.11
CA PRO A 256 -2.07 -10.08 -33.00
C PRO A 256 -1.79 -9.45 -31.64
N LEU A 257 -0.80 -10.01 -30.92
CA LEU A 257 -0.30 -9.54 -29.62
C LEU A 257 1.19 -9.20 -29.78
N PRO A 258 1.56 -7.93 -29.89
CA PRO A 258 2.96 -7.52 -30.05
C PRO A 258 3.67 -7.40 -28.69
N ASP A 259 3.35 -8.29 -27.75
CA ASP A 259 3.95 -8.29 -26.43
C ASP A 259 5.36 -8.88 -26.48
N ASP A 260 6.22 -8.45 -25.55
CA ASP A 260 7.58 -8.96 -25.40
C ASP A 260 7.55 -10.17 -24.44
N PRO A 261 7.96 -11.37 -24.89
CA PRO A 261 7.98 -12.56 -24.03
C PRO A 261 8.88 -12.42 -22.79
N ALA A 262 9.84 -11.50 -22.79
CA ALA A 262 10.64 -11.22 -21.63
C ALA A 262 9.86 -10.43 -20.54
N GLN A 263 8.89 -9.62 -20.96
CA GLN A 263 8.06 -8.81 -20.05
C GLN A 263 6.80 -9.53 -19.59
N ASP A 264 6.15 -10.26 -20.49
CA ASP A 264 4.96 -11.06 -20.22
C ASP A 264 5.09 -12.45 -20.86
N PRO A 265 5.64 -13.42 -20.13
CA PRO A 265 5.93 -14.75 -20.68
C PRO A 265 4.69 -15.56 -21.13
N CYS A 266 3.50 -15.19 -20.67
CA CYS A 266 2.25 -15.88 -21.04
C CYS A 266 1.06 -14.92 -20.98
N PRO A 267 0.83 -14.12 -22.04
CA PRO A 267 -0.28 -13.18 -22.07
C PRO A 267 -1.62 -13.87 -21.87
N THR A 268 -2.40 -13.46 -20.88
CA THR A 268 -3.74 -14.03 -20.62
C THR A 268 -4.68 -13.86 -21.79
N GLU A 269 -4.54 -12.79 -22.55
CA GLU A 269 -5.30 -12.54 -23.77
C GLU A 269 -5.07 -13.62 -24.82
N ALA A 270 -3.86 -14.16 -24.93
CA ALA A 270 -3.59 -15.27 -25.84
C ALA A 270 -4.35 -16.53 -25.42
N LEU A 271 -4.40 -16.82 -24.11
CA LEU A 271 -5.16 -17.96 -23.59
C LEU A 271 -6.67 -17.80 -23.81
N LEU A 272 -7.20 -16.58 -23.63
CA LEU A 272 -8.61 -16.26 -23.89
C LEU A 272 -8.93 -16.35 -25.39
N ALA A 273 -8.02 -15.92 -26.26
CA ALA A 273 -8.16 -16.07 -27.69
C ALA A 273 -8.27 -17.56 -28.08
N LEU A 274 -7.36 -18.40 -27.58
CA LEU A 274 -7.41 -19.84 -27.80
C LEU A 274 -8.73 -20.46 -27.32
N ALA A 275 -9.20 -20.05 -26.13
CA ALA A 275 -10.47 -20.51 -25.58
C ALA A 275 -11.68 -20.14 -26.45
N ALA A 276 -11.63 -18.97 -27.10
CA ALA A 276 -12.65 -18.52 -28.04
C ALA A 276 -12.48 -19.11 -29.46
N GLY A 277 -11.45 -19.92 -29.73
CA GLY A 277 -11.13 -20.41 -31.07
C GLY A 277 -10.57 -19.33 -31.99
N VAL A 278 -10.11 -18.21 -31.43
CA VAL A 278 -9.40 -17.13 -32.13
C VAL A 278 -7.91 -17.50 -32.17
N ILE A 279 -7.25 -17.27 -33.30
CA ILE A 279 -5.85 -17.62 -33.49
C ILE A 279 -4.97 -16.47 -33.00
N PRO A 280 -4.18 -16.63 -31.90
CA PRO A 280 -3.24 -15.61 -31.48
C PRO A 280 -2.06 -15.55 -32.46
N VAL A 281 -1.60 -14.33 -32.77
CA VAL A 281 -0.38 -14.10 -33.55
C VAL A 281 0.65 -13.45 -32.63
N LEU A 282 1.71 -14.18 -32.35
CA LEU A 282 2.67 -13.87 -31.28
C LEU A 282 4.08 -13.66 -31.85
N ASP A 283 4.95 -13.01 -31.06
CA ASP A 283 6.37 -12.98 -31.33
C ASP A 283 6.94 -14.41 -31.34
N PRO A 284 7.93 -14.73 -32.21
CA PRO A 284 8.56 -16.05 -32.25
C PRO A 284 9.15 -16.52 -30.90
N GLY A 285 9.50 -15.60 -29.99
CA GLY A 285 9.99 -15.91 -28.66
C GLY A 285 8.99 -16.67 -27.79
N TYR A 286 7.68 -16.63 -28.12
CA TYR A 286 6.64 -17.38 -27.41
C TYR A 286 6.53 -18.86 -27.78
N ARG A 287 7.29 -19.34 -28.80
CA ARG A 287 7.23 -20.77 -29.21
C ARG A 287 7.37 -21.78 -28.10
N PRO A 288 8.27 -21.58 -27.10
CA PRO A 288 8.41 -22.53 -25.99
C PRO A 288 7.11 -22.71 -25.16
N VAL A 289 6.26 -21.68 -25.08
CA VAL A 289 5.01 -21.71 -24.31
C VAL A 289 3.83 -22.19 -25.15
N PHE A 290 3.64 -21.65 -26.35
CA PHE A 290 2.44 -21.91 -27.17
C PHE A 290 2.63 -22.98 -28.24
N ALA A 291 3.85 -23.41 -28.52
CA ALA A 291 4.17 -24.49 -29.49
C ALA A 291 3.43 -24.34 -30.84
N GLY A 292 2.58 -25.29 -31.20
CA GLY A 292 1.74 -25.27 -32.42
C GLY A 292 0.43 -24.51 -32.28
N ALA A 293 0.14 -23.91 -31.11
CA ALA A 293 -1.15 -23.29 -30.82
C ALA A 293 -1.28 -21.83 -31.33
N ALA A 294 -0.22 -21.25 -31.86
CA ALA A 294 -0.20 -19.85 -32.29
C ALA A 294 0.48 -19.68 -33.65
N LEU A 295 0.10 -18.65 -34.37
CA LEU A 295 0.88 -18.16 -35.52
C LEU A 295 2.02 -17.28 -34.97
N TYR A 296 3.21 -17.38 -35.57
CA TYR A 296 4.35 -16.60 -35.14
C TYR A 296 4.79 -15.63 -36.22
N ALA A 297 4.93 -14.35 -35.86
CA ALA A 297 5.36 -13.31 -36.78
C ALA A 297 6.15 -12.21 -36.05
N THR A 298 7.21 -11.73 -36.66
CA THR A 298 7.83 -10.46 -36.29
C THR A 298 6.95 -9.30 -36.77
N PRO A 299 7.08 -8.07 -36.26
CA PRO A 299 6.38 -6.91 -36.73
C PRO A 299 6.54 -6.68 -38.26
N ALA A 300 7.70 -7.03 -38.82
CA ALA A 300 7.96 -6.89 -40.24
C ALA A 300 7.24 -7.94 -41.08
N ASP A 301 7.09 -9.17 -40.59
CA ASP A 301 6.45 -10.27 -41.28
C ASP A 301 4.93 -10.33 -41.10
N LEU A 302 4.42 -9.63 -40.11
CA LEU A 302 3.02 -9.75 -39.68
C LEU A 302 2.01 -9.57 -40.80
N PRO A 303 2.09 -8.57 -41.74
CA PRO A 303 1.15 -8.43 -42.84
C PRO A 303 1.09 -9.66 -43.75
N ARG A 304 2.27 -10.17 -44.12
CA ARG A 304 2.37 -11.35 -44.98
C ARG A 304 1.82 -12.59 -44.28
N ARG A 305 2.16 -12.81 -43.02
CA ARG A 305 1.74 -13.98 -42.25
C ARG A 305 0.23 -13.99 -42.01
N LEU A 306 -0.39 -12.83 -41.76
CA LEU A 306 -1.85 -12.72 -41.61
C LEU A 306 -2.57 -13.04 -42.95
N THR A 307 -2.01 -12.60 -44.10
CA THR A 307 -2.54 -12.90 -45.41
C THR A 307 -2.43 -14.40 -45.77
N GLU A 308 -1.25 -15.01 -45.51
CA GLU A 308 -1.05 -16.45 -45.67
C GLU A 308 -2.04 -17.26 -44.80
N LEU A 309 -2.20 -16.89 -43.53
CA LEU A 309 -3.15 -17.54 -42.63
C LEU A 309 -4.59 -17.43 -43.15
N HIS A 310 -4.95 -16.27 -43.69
CA HIS A 310 -6.29 -16.05 -44.23
C HIS A 310 -6.61 -16.99 -45.42
N ASP A 311 -5.62 -17.23 -46.27
CA ASP A 311 -5.78 -18.06 -47.47
C ASP A 311 -5.65 -19.58 -47.15
N ASP A 312 -5.16 -19.97 -45.97
CA ASP A 312 -4.93 -21.36 -45.57
C ASP A 312 -5.89 -21.85 -44.45
N THR A 313 -7.02 -22.38 -44.89
CA THR A 313 -8.03 -22.91 -43.95
C THR A 313 -7.60 -24.17 -43.22
N ALA A 314 -6.67 -24.97 -43.79
CA ALA A 314 -6.13 -26.14 -43.11
C ALA A 314 -5.22 -25.71 -41.94
N LEU A 315 -4.32 -24.76 -42.19
CA LEU A 315 -3.49 -24.18 -41.12
C LEU A 315 -4.34 -23.54 -40.01
N GLN A 316 -5.42 -22.84 -40.36
CA GLN A 316 -6.34 -22.30 -39.34
C GLN A 316 -6.98 -23.41 -38.50
N ALA A 317 -7.39 -24.51 -39.08
CA ALA A 317 -7.96 -25.66 -38.36
C ALA A 317 -6.93 -26.30 -37.42
N ASP A 318 -5.70 -26.50 -37.90
CA ASP A 318 -4.63 -27.09 -37.12
C ASP A 318 -4.26 -26.21 -35.91
N LEU A 319 -4.09 -24.89 -36.12
CA LEU A 319 -3.79 -23.97 -35.05
C LEU A 319 -4.88 -23.93 -33.96
N ARG A 320 -6.16 -23.98 -34.35
CA ARG A 320 -7.28 -24.05 -33.40
C ARG A 320 -7.31 -25.38 -32.64
N ALA A 321 -7.04 -26.51 -33.29
CA ALA A 321 -6.98 -27.80 -32.67
C ALA A 321 -5.84 -27.90 -31.66
N GLU A 322 -4.65 -27.43 -32.01
CA GLU A 322 -3.49 -27.36 -31.14
C GLU A 322 -3.75 -26.40 -29.95
N GLY A 323 -4.44 -25.28 -30.18
CA GLY A 323 -4.84 -24.36 -29.13
C GLY A 323 -5.76 -24.98 -28.09
N ALA A 324 -6.78 -25.70 -28.53
CA ALA A 324 -7.68 -26.43 -27.64
C ALA A 324 -6.96 -27.53 -26.87
N ALA A 325 -6.04 -28.26 -27.53
CA ALA A 325 -5.21 -29.28 -26.87
C ALA A 325 -4.27 -28.67 -25.82
N LEU A 326 -3.66 -27.51 -26.10
CA LEU A 326 -2.81 -26.80 -25.13
C LEU A 326 -3.58 -26.42 -23.87
N LEU A 327 -4.75 -25.79 -24.01
CA LEU A 327 -5.59 -25.40 -22.90
C LEU A 327 -6.01 -26.60 -22.05
N THR A 328 -6.42 -27.69 -22.69
CA THR A 328 -6.82 -28.93 -22.00
C THR A 328 -5.64 -29.54 -21.24
N ARG A 329 -4.44 -29.49 -21.78
CA ARG A 329 -3.26 -30.12 -21.18
C ARG A 329 -2.67 -29.30 -20.03
N LEU A 330 -2.66 -27.96 -20.09
CA LEU A 330 -1.85 -27.14 -19.17
C LEU A 330 -2.66 -26.17 -18.29
N HIS A 331 -3.82 -25.73 -18.74
CA HIS A 331 -4.52 -24.60 -18.12
C HIS A 331 -5.86 -24.98 -17.45
N GLN A 332 -6.03 -26.28 -17.09
CA GLN A 332 -7.23 -26.69 -16.38
C GLN A 332 -7.17 -26.31 -14.89
N PRO A 333 -8.24 -25.73 -14.32
CA PRO A 333 -8.29 -25.39 -12.90
C PRO A 333 -8.02 -26.59 -11.98
N GLN A 334 -8.46 -27.80 -12.37
CA GLN A 334 -8.25 -29.04 -11.61
C GLN A 334 -6.77 -29.42 -11.51
N ASP A 335 -5.95 -29.12 -12.52
CA ASP A 335 -4.52 -29.41 -12.50
C ASP A 335 -3.79 -28.49 -11.54
N PHE A 336 -4.17 -27.22 -11.50
CA PHE A 336 -3.69 -26.27 -10.49
C PHE A 336 -4.07 -26.75 -9.08
N GLY A 337 -5.33 -27.15 -8.89
CA GLY A 337 -5.81 -27.68 -7.61
C GLY A 337 -5.04 -28.92 -7.15
N ARG A 338 -4.72 -29.85 -8.07
CA ARG A 338 -3.92 -31.06 -7.74
C ARG A 338 -2.50 -30.72 -7.31
N ARG A 339 -1.84 -29.74 -7.94
CA ARG A 339 -0.50 -29.29 -7.55
C ARG A 339 -0.52 -28.68 -6.15
N VAL A 340 -1.51 -27.83 -5.87
CA VAL A 340 -1.68 -27.26 -4.52
C VAL A 340 -1.96 -28.35 -3.49
N ALA A 341 -2.83 -29.31 -3.82
CA ALA A 341 -3.15 -30.43 -2.92
C ALA A 341 -1.93 -31.29 -2.58
N ALA A 342 -0.99 -31.45 -3.50
CA ALA A 342 0.26 -32.16 -3.25
C ALA A 342 1.14 -31.48 -2.18
N LEU A 343 1.04 -30.16 -2.01
CA LEU A 343 1.75 -29.41 -0.98
C LEU A 343 0.93 -29.25 0.31
N ALA A 344 -0.35 -28.91 0.19
CA ALA A 344 -1.22 -28.64 1.34
C ALA A 344 -1.76 -29.90 2.01
N GLY A 345 -1.67 -31.06 1.35
CA GLY A 345 -2.39 -32.28 1.75
C GLY A 345 -3.91 -32.14 1.51
N PRO A 346 -4.72 -33.16 1.86
CA PRO A 346 -6.18 -33.12 1.70
C PRO A 346 -6.78 -32.01 2.59
N PRO A 347 -7.93 -31.42 2.20
CA PRO A 347 -8.61 -30.43 3.04
C PRO A 347 -8.93 -31.03 4.41
N GLY A 348 -8.89 -30.18 5.45
CA GLY A 348 -9.14 -30.62 6.83
C GLY A 348 -10.58 -31.08 7.04
N PRO A 349 -10.87 -31.90 8.03
CA PRO A 349 -12.23 -32.32 8.34
C PRO A 349 -13.06 -31.09 8.70
N HIS A 350 -14.20 -30.94 8.02
CA HIS A 350 -15.08 -29.78 8.19
C HIS A 350 -15.94 -29.91 9.45
N SER A 351 -15.62 -29.18 10.50
CA SER A 351 -16.61 -28.52 11.32
C SER A 351 -16.46 -27.04 11.05
N PHE A 352 -17.06 -26.56 9.97
CA PHE A 352 -17.22 -25.16 9.73
C PHE A 352 -18.36 -24.66 10.62
N THR A 353 -18.06 -24.33 11.85
CA THR A 353 -18.66 -23.15 12.42
C THR A 353 -17.93 -22.01 11.75
N PRO A 354 -18.57 -21.15 10.91
CA PRO A 354 -17.98 -19.88 10.61
C PRO A 354 -17.58 -19.38 11.99
N ALA A 355 -16.27 -19.18 12.24
CA ALA A 355 -15.90 -18.20 13.20
C ALA A 355 -16.48 -16.92 12.61
N VAL A 356 -17.79 -16.72 12.81
CA VAL A 356 -18.32 -15.40 12.97
C VAL A 356 -17.32 -14.85 13.92
N LEU A 357 -16.38 -14.05 13.37
CA LEU A 357 -15.59 -13.15 14.18
C LEU A 357 -16.70 -12.49 14.98
N SER A 358 -16.94 -13.03 16.20
CA SER A 358 -17.85 -12.43 17.12
C SER A 358 -17.31 -11.01 17.19
N ARG A 359 -17.99 -10.08 16.53
CA ARG A 359 -17.67 -8.67 16.58
C ARG A 359 -18.27 -8.14 17.86
N PRO A 360 -17.63 -8.37 19.05
CA PRO A 360 -18.16 -7.82 20.28
C PRO A 360 -17.86 -6.33 20.37
N ARG A 361 -17.15 -5.75 19.38
CA ARG A 361 -16.68 -4.38 19.42
C ARG A 361 -17.06 -3.64 18.15
N ARG A 362 -17.54 -2.42 18.29
CA ARG A 362 -17.77 -1.49 17.17
C ARG A 362 -16.41 -0.98 16.68
N HIS A 363 -16.17 -1.00 15.37
CA HIS A 363 -14.90 -0.53 14.82
C HIS A 363 -14.90 0.99 14.64
N VAL A 364 -13.74 1.60 14.91
CA VAL A 364 -13.40 2.97 14.53
C VAL A 364 -12.27 2.89 13.52
N LEU A 365 -12.51 3.35 12.30
CA LEU A 365 -11.55 3.29 11.21
C LEU A 365 -10.79 4.61 11.11
N PHE A 366 -9.50 4.58 11.39
CA PHE A 366 -8.61 5.73 11.27
C PHE A 366 -8.01 5.75 9.87
N PHE A 367 -8.11 6.89 9.20
CA PHE A 367 -7.53 7.12 7.88
C PHE A 367 -6.61 8.34 7.93
N SER A 368 -5.31 8.12 7.72
CA SER A 368 -4.31 9.19 7.71
C SER A 368 -3.83 9.53 6.31
N SER A 369 -3.75 10.83 6.04
CA SER A 369 -3.15 11.36 4.82
C SER A 369 -1.62 11.27 4.88
N ASN A 370 -0.99 11.32 3.69
CA ASN A 370 0.43 11.62 3.46
C ASN A 370 1.45 10.55 3.89
N GLY A 371 2.27 10.12 2.91
CA GLY A 371 3.32 9.11 3.07
C GLY A 371 4.68 9.63 3.57
N ILE A 372 4.91 10.95 3.65
CA ILE A 372 6.25 11.53 3.87
C ILE A 372 6.59 11.74 5.36
N GLY A 373 5.59 11.67 6.25
CA GLY A 373 5.78 11.91 7.68
C GLY A 373 4.96 10.97 8.54
N MET A 374 5.35 10.83 9.80
CA MET A 374 4.64 10.02 10.80
C MET A 374 3.64 10.84 11.63
N GLY A 375 3.57 12.17 11.42
CA GLY A 375 2.83 13.07 12.30
C GLY A 375 1.35 12.72 12.45
N HIS A 376 0.66 12.54 11.33
CA HIS A 376 -0.76 12.15 11.28
C HIS A 376 -0.98 10.77 11.90
N LEU A 377 -0.16 9.79 11.52
CA LEU A 377 -0.25 8.42 12.01
C LEU A 377 -0.02 8.33 13.53
N THR A 378 1.00 9.03 14.05
CA THR A 378 1.32 9.07 15.49
C THR A 378 0.18 9.67 16.30
N ARG A 379 -0.41 10.78 15.81
CA ARG A 379 -1.53 11.45 16.48
C ARG A 379 -2.78 10.58 16.51
N GLN A 380 -3.13 9.97 15.39
CA GLN A 380 -4.23 9.00 15.34
C GLN A 380 -3.98 7.80 16.26
N LEU A 381 -2.74 7.29 16.29
CA LEU A 381 -2.37 6.18 17.18
C LEU A 381 -2.49 6.56 18.65
N ALA A 382 -2.16 7.80 19.01
CA ALA A 382 -2.34 8.32 20.37
C ALA A 382 -3.82 8.27 20.81
N ILE A 383 -4.72 8.69 19.93
CA ILE A 383 -6.17 8.66 20.15
C ILE A 383 -6.70 7.22 20.16
N ALA A 384 -6.31 6.42 19.19
CA ALA A 384 -6.79 5.04 19.03
C ALA A 384 -6.48 4.14 20.25
N ARG A 385 -5.31 4.32 20.86
CA ARG A 385 -4.91 3.56 22.06
C ARG A 385 -5.74 3.87 23.31
N ARG A 386 -6.43 5.00 23.31
CA ARG A 386 -7.25 5.49 24.44
C ARG A 386 -8.75 5.27 24.23
N LEU A 387 -9.14 4.66 23.11
CA LEU A 387 -10.53 4.28 22.92
C LEU A 387 -10.99 3.29 23.99
N PRO A 388 -12.22 3.42 24.48
CA PRO A 388 -12.76 2.50 25.47
C PRO A 388 -12.86 1.07 24.92
N PRO A 389 -12.88 0.04 25.80
CA PRO A 389 -12.77 -1.37 25.38
C PRO A 389 -13.88 -1.89 24.46
N HIS A 390 -15.02 -1.23 24.37
CA HIS A 390 -16.12 -1.59 23.47
C HIS A 390 -15.90 -1.11 22.03
N LEU A 391 -14.92 -0.24 21.80
CA LEU A 391 -14.50 0.19 20.47
C LEU A 391 -13.18 -0.49 20.07
N ALA A 392 -13.06 -0.83 18.83
CA ALA A 392 -11.86 -1.47 18.27
C ALA A 392 -11.30 -0.61 17.13
N PRO A 393 -10.08 -0.03 17.28
CA PRO A 393 -9.47 0.73 16.21
C PRO A 393 -8.96 -0.19 15.09
N ALA A 394 -9.07 0.31 13.85
CA ALA A 394 -8.39 -0.21 12.68
C ALA A 394 -7.86 0.97 11.86
N PHE A 395 -6.78 0.76 11.11
CA PHE A 395 -6.11 1.82 10.37
C PHE A 395 -6.06 1.53 8.88
N ILE A 396 -6.25 2.60 8.11
CA ILE A 396 -5.83 2.68 6.71
C ILE A 396 -4.95 3.92 6.59
N SER A 397 -3.79 3.81 5.95
CA SER A 397 -2.86 4.93 5.89
C SER A 397 -2.06 4.94 4.60
N HIS A 398 -1.78 6.14 4.10
CA HIS A 398 -0.78 6.34 3.06
C HIS A 398 0.65 6.38 3.60
N SER A 399 0.84 6.38 4.93
CA SER A 399 2.16 6.41 5.53
C SER A 399 2.90 5.08 5.35
N GLN A 400 4.12 5.13 4.83
CA GLN A 400 5.01 3.97 4.74
C GLN A 400 5.41 3.41 6.12
N ALA A 401 5.16 4.16 7.20
CA ALA A 401 5.40 3.71 8.58
C ALA A 401 4.18 3.03 9.22
N VAL A 402 3.15 2.69 8.45
CA VAL A 402 1.90 2.11 8.98
C VAL A 402 2.11 0.86 9.83
N ASP A 403 3.20 0.12 9.62
CA ASP A 403 3.53 -1.08 10.41
C ASP A 403 3.88 -0.77 11.88
N VAL A 404 4.18 0.48 12.25
CA VAL A 404 4.34 0.85 13.66
C VAL A 404 3.04 0.68 14.44
N VAL A 405 1.89 0.88 13.80
CA VAL A 405 0.55 0.68 14.40
C VAL A 405 0.36 -0.77 14.83
N ARG A 406 0.87 -1.70 14.03
CA ARG A 406 0.85 -3.13 14.35
C ARG A 406 1.66 -3.46 15.61
N GLY A 407 2.75 -2.75 15.86
CA GLY A 407 3.53 -2.90 17.09
C GLY A 407 2.71 -2.67 18.36
N PHE A 408 1.60 -1.95 18.27
CA PHE A 408 0.61 -1.75 19.33
C PHE A 408 -0.57 -2.74 19.26
N GLY A 409 -0.51 -3.77 18.41
CA GLY A 409 -1.55 -4.79 18.29
C GLY A 409 -2.80 -4.33 17.54
N ILE A 410 -2.75 -3.23 16.82
CA ILE A 410 -3.86 -2.65 16.06
C ILE A 410 -3.74 -3.06 14.58
N PRO A 411 -4.82 -3.55 13.94
CA PRO A 411 -4.82 -3.84 12.50
C PRO A 411 -4.56 -2.56 11.69
N ALA A 412 -3.67 -2.65 10.70
CA ALA A 412 -3.33 -1.51 9.88
C ALA A 412 -3.02 -1.93 8.44
N GLU A 413 -3.56 -1.19 7.47
CA GLU A 413 -3.39 -1.37 6.04
C GLU A 413 -2.70 -0.16 5.42
N HIS A 414 -1.73 -0.40 4.54
CA HIS A 414 -1.11 0.64 3.73
C HIS A 414 -1.82 0.76 2.38
N LEU A 415 -2.18 1.99 2.01
CA LEU A 415 -2.60 2.33 0.66
C LEU A 415 -1.56 3.24 0.02
N PRO A 416 -1.04 2.90 -1.17
CA PRO A 416 -0.10 3.76 -1.87
C PRO A 416 -0.67 5.15 -2.16
N TYR A 417 0.16 6.19 -2.03
CA TYR A 417 -0.22 7.57 -2.31
C TYR A 417 -0.14 7.86 -3.81
N HIS A 418 -0.85 8.89 -4.29
CA HIS A 418 -0.95 9.20 -5.73
C HIS A 418 0.41 9.41 -6.42
N SER A 419 1.44 9.88 -5.70
CA SER A 419 2.78 10.07 -6.27
C SER A 419 3.45 8.75 -6.65
N SER A 420 3.04 7.63 -6.02
CA SER A 420 3.52 6.27 -6.35
C SER A 420 2.85 5.71 -7.61
N TYR A 421 1.82 6.36 -8.10
CA TYR A 421 1.12 5.96 -9.32
C TYR A 421 1.52 6.86 -10.49
N ARG A 422 1.70 6.26 -11.66
CA ARG A 422 1.85 7.02 -12.92
C ARG A 422 0.51 7.51 -13.49
N GLN A 423 -0.55 7.46 -12.70
CA GLN A 423 -1.91 7.83 -13.08
C GLN A 423 -2.20 9.29 -12.80
N ASN A 424 -3.19 9.84 -13.48
CA ASN A 424 -3.71 11.14 -13.13
C ASN A 424 -4.46 11.08 -11.77
N ARG A 425 -4.56 12.22 -11.11
CA ARG A 425 -5.16 12.35 -9.77
C ARG A 425 -6.63 11.92 -9.71
N ALA A 426 -7.38 12.02 -10.82
CA ALA A 426 -8.78 11.63 -10.87
C ALA A 426 -8.94 10.10 -10.80
N HIS A 427 -8.14 9.35 -11.56
CA HIS A 427 -8.15 7.89 -11.51
C HIS A 427 -7.70 7.37 -10.12
N TRP A 428 -6.69 8.00 -9.53
CA TRP A 428 -6.29 7.66 -8.17
C TRP A 428 -7.40 7.88 -7.15
N ASN A 429 -8.15 8.99 -7.22
CA ASN A 429 -9.27 9.25 -6.32
C ASN A 429 -10.41 8.24 -6.49
N ALA A 430 -10.71 7.83 -7.73
CA ALA A 430 -11.70 6.77 -7.97
C ALA A 430 -11.26 5.45 -7.34
N ALA A 431 -10.01 5.06 -7.54
CA ALA A 431 -9.40 3.90 -6.93
C ALA A 431 -9.41 3.95 -5.39
N LEU A 432 -9.12 5.10 -4.82
CA LEU A 432 -9.20 5.33 -3.38
C LEU A 432 -10.62 5.16 -2.84
N ALA A 433 -11.63 5.70 -3.55
CA ALA A 433 -13.03 5.56 -3.17
C ALA A 433 -13.44 4.08 -3.12
N ASP A 434 -13.15 3.32 -4.18
CA ASP A 434 -13.47 1.90 -4.27
C ASP A 434 -12.80 1.09 -3.15
N ARG A 435 -11.53 1.41 -2.85
CA ARG A 435 -10.80 0.72 -1.78
C ARG A 435 -11.33 1.04 -0.40
N LEU A 436 -11.68 2.30 -0.13
CA LEU A 436 -12.30 2.71 1.13
C LEU A 436 -13.67 2.07 1.29
N GLU A 437 -14.47 1.94 0.23
CA GLU A 437 -15.75 1.23 0.29
C GLU A 437 -15.57 -0.26 0.62
N ALA A 438 -14.60 -0.94 0.01
CA ALA A 438 -14.28 -2.32 0.35
C ALA A 438 -13.86 -2.45 1.83
N ALA A 439 -13.09 -1.50 2.34
CA ALA A 439 -12.70 -1.45 3.74
C ALA A 439 -13.90 -1.16 4.66
N PHE A 440 -14.77 -0.25 4.28
CA PHE A 440 -16.01 0.04 5.04
C PHE A 440 -16.95 -1.17 5.07
N ALA A 441 -17.07 -1.90 3.96
CA ALA A 441 -17.83 -3.13 3.91
C ALA A 441 -17.24 -4.21 4.83
N PHE A 442 -15.92 -4.33 4.88
CA PHE A 442 -15.21 -5.29 5.73
C PHE A 442 -15.27 -4.93 7.22
N TRP A 443 -14.88 -3.69 7.58
CA TRP A 443 -14.79 -3.26 8.97
C TRP A 443 -16.14 -2.87 9.55
N GLN A 444 -17.11 -2.45 8.74
CA GLN A 444 -18.40 -1.89 9.15
C GLN A 444 -18.21 -0.86 10.29
N PRO A 445 -17.43 0.20 10.06
CA PRO A 445 -17.05 1.11 11.12
C PRO A 445 -18.25 1.91 11.64
N ALA A 446 -18.30 2.11 12.96
CA ALA A 446 -19.23 3.07 13.58
C ALA A 446 -18.83 4.51 13.25
N ALA A 447 -17.52 4.75 13.15
CA ALA A 447 -16.98 6.05 12.76
C ALA A 447 -15.73 5.88 11.87
N VAL A 448 -15.55 6.83 10.95
CA VAL A 448 -14.33 7.05 10.19
C VAL A 448 -13.67 8.32 10.68
N VAL A 449 -12.41 8.25 11.07
CA VAL A 449 -11.61 9.37 11.59
C VAL A 449 -10.53 9.72 10.57
N PHE A 450 -10.68 10.83 9.88
CA PHE A 450 -9.68 11.34 8.97
C PHE A 450 -8.69 12.26 9.70
N ASP A 451 -7.40 12.14 9.41
CA ASP A 451 -6.36 13.08 9.86
C ASP A 451 -5.53 13.54 8.67
N GLY A 452 -5.65 14.80 8.35
CA GLY A 452 -4.98 15.44 7.23
C GLY A 452 -5.50 16.84 7.00
N ASN A 453 -4.74 17.65 6.24
CA ASN A 453 -5.17 19.02 5.94
C ASN A 453 -6.29 19.02 4.90
N VAL A 454 -6.16 18.24 3.83
CA VAL A 454 -7.11 18.21 2.72
C VAL A 454 -7.78 16.85 2.63
N PRO A 455 -9.10 16.74 2.88
CA PRO A 455 -9.85 15.52 2.60
C PRO A 455 -9.79 15.18 1.10
N PHE A 456 -9.35 13.97 0.78
CA PHE A 456 -9.25 13.53 -0.62
C PHE A 456 -10.64 13.33 -1.23
N LEU A 457 -10.78 13.65 -2.52
CA LEU A 457 -12.05 13.44 -3.23
C LEU A 457 -12.53 11.97 -3.14
N GLY A 458 -11.60 11.00 -3.22
CA GLY A 458 -11.95 9.58 -3.06
C GLY A 458 -12.51 9.25 -1.66
N LEU A 459 -11.98 9.88 -0.60
CA LEU A 459 -12.55 9.75 0.75
C LEU A 459 -13.96 10.36 0.82
N ILE A 460 -14.12 11.57 0.28
CA ILE A 460 -15.40 12.28 0.27
C ILE A 460 -16.46 11.42 -0.46
N GLN A 461 -16.13 10.86 -1.61
CA GLN A 461 -17.01 9.98 -2.38
C GLN A 461 -17.41 8.73 -1.59
N ALA A 462 -16.45 8.05 -0.96
CA ALA A 462 -16.70 6.86 -0.14
C ALA A 462 -17.60 7.18 1.07
N LEU A 463 -17.38 8.32 1.73
CA LEU A 463 -18.20 8.77 2.87
C LEU A 463 -19.63 9.14 2.45
N HIS A 464 -19.83 9.74 1.28
CA HIS A 464 -21.18 10.04 0.77
C HIS A 464 -22.01 8.78 0.51
N ARG A 465 -21.38 7.69 0.11
CA ARG A 465 -22.05 6.40 -0.12
C ARG A 465 -22.39 5.64 1.18
N ARG A 466 -21.94 6.15 2.34
CA ARG A 466 -22.17 5.57 3.67
C ARG A 466 -22.67 6.64 4.66
N PRO A 467 -23.88 7.17 4.44
CA PRO A 467 -24.43 8.25 5.27
C PRO A 467 -24.63 7.84 6.74
N GLU A 468 -24.74 6.55 7.00
CA GLU A 468 -24.92 5.99 8.34
C GLU A 468 -23.63 5.88 9.17
N THR A 469 -22.48 6.08 8.57
CA THR A 469 -21.18 6.03 9.27
C THR A 469 -20.83 7.42 9.78
N ALA A 470 -20.57 7.55 11.08
CA ALA A 470 -20.14 8.81 11.67
C ALA A 470 -18.76 9.24 11.12
N ARG A 471 -18.53 10.54 11.02
CA ARG A 471 -17.38 11.12 10.37
C ARG A 471 -16.70 12.11 11.29
N ALA A 472 -15.43 11.87 11.58
CA ALA A 472 -14.62 12.78 12.37
C ALA A 472 -13.40 13.25 11.58
N TRP A 473 -13.03 14.50 11.75
CA TRP A 473 -11.84 15.11 11.16
C TRP A 473 -10.90 15.60 12.25
N VAL A 474 -9.69 15.07 12.31
CA VAL A 474 -8.61 15.61 13.14
C VAL A 474 -7.89 16.68 12.32
N ARG A 475 -8.24 17.93 12.57
CA ARG A 475 -7.80 19.12 11.85
C ARG A 475 -6.94 19.96 12.79
N ARG A 476 -5.63 20.00 12.60
CA ARG A 476 -4.76 20.81 13.45
C ARG A 476 -4.68 22.26 12.97
N GLY A 477 -4.24 23.17 13.84
CA GLY A 477 -3.92 24.55 13.52
C GLY A 477 -2.57 24.72 12.82
N LEU A 478 -2.09 25.97 12.71
CA LEU A 478 -0.81 26.40 12.12
C LEU A 478 -0.64 25.96 10.66
N TRP A 479 -1.69 26.01 9.86
CA TRP A 479 -1.55 25.85 8.41
C TRP A 479 -0.80 27.06 7.83
N GLY A 480 0.01 26.82 6.79
CA GLY A 480 0.68 27.92 6.09
C GLY A 480 -0.30 28.94 5.54
N LEU A 481 0.09 30.21 5.56
CA LEU A 481 -0.70 31.31 5.02
C LEU A 481 -1.18 31.04 3.60
N GLY A 482 -2.48 31.22 3.35
CA GLY A 482 -3.10 31.03 2.04
C GLY A 482 -3.13 29.59 1.54
N ARG A 483 -2.78 28.61 2.37
CA ARG A 483 -2.69 27.22 1.95
C ARG A 483 -4.02 26.50 2.11
N ASP A 484 -4.48 25.89 1.01
CA ASP A 484 -5.64 24.99 0.93
C ASP A 484 -6.92 25.52 1.64
N PRO A 485 -7.27 26.81 1.61
CA PRO A 485 -8.43 27.34 2.33
C PRO A 485 -9.75 26.67 1.87
N GLU A 486 -9.82 26.24 0.60
CA GLU A 486 -10.97 25.52 0.04
C GLU A 486 -11.18 24.15 0.70
N ALA A 487 -10.14 23.54 1.29
CA ALA A 487 -10.30 22.29 2.02
C ALA A 487 -11.21 22.44 3.25
N LEU A 488 -11.28 23.63 3.85
CA LEU A 488 -12.13 23.92 4.98
C LEU A 488 -13.62 23.98 4.63
N GLU A 489 -13.97 24.11 3.33
CA GLU A 489 -15.36 24.01 2.86
C GLU A 489 -15.92 22.59 3.01
N HIS A 490 -15.08 21.61 3.28
CA HIS A 490 -15.52 20.25 3.61
C HIS A 490 -15.88 20.06 5.09
N SER A 491 -15.68 21.08 5.95
CA SER A 491 -16.03 20.98 7.39
C SER A 491 -17.47 20.47 7.64
N PRO A 492 -18.50 20.92 6.89
CA PRO A 492 -19.88 20.44 7.11
C PRO A 492 -20.12 18.97 6.79
N LEU A 493 -19.17 18.29 6.13
CA LEU A 493 -19.25 16.85 5.87
C LEU A 493 -18.98 16.01 7.13
N PHE A 494 -18.33 16.59 8.12
CA PHE A 494 -17.90 15.88 9.33
C PHE A 494 -18.82 16.19 10.51
N ASP A 495 -19.23 15.14 11.21
CA ASP A 495 -20.08 15.22 12.39
C ASP A 495 -19.31 15.72 13.62
N LEU A 496 -17.98 15.56 13.61
CA LEU A 496 -17.08 15.99 14.67
C LEU A 496 -15.76 16.46 14.07
N ILE A 497 -15.33 17.67 14.39
CA ILE A 497 -14.00 18.16 14.11
C ILE A 497 -13.23 18.24 15.41
N LEU A 498 -12.08 17.59 15.48
CA LEU A 498 -11.18 17.61 16.62
C LEU A 498 -9.96 18.46 16.25
N GLU A 499 -9.68 19.50 17.00
CA GLU A 499 -8.50 20.34 16.78
C GLU A 499 -7.49 20.14 17.92
N PRO A 500 -6.42 19.37 17.66
CA PRO A 500 -5.34 19.16 18.61
C PRO A 500 -4.64 20.48 18.94
N GLY A 501 -4.59 20.84 20.22
CA GLY A 501 -4.05 22.11 20.68
C GLY A 501 -2.57 22.28 20.35
N GLU A 502 -2.20 23.53 20.21
CA GLU A 502 -0.84 23.99 19.92
C GLU A 502 -0.35 24.87 21.05
N ALA A 503 0.88 24.67 21.51
CA ALA A 503 1.46 25.61 22.48
C ALA A 503 1.70 27.01 21.89
N ALA A 504 1.80 27.11 20.59
CA ALA A 504 2.02 28.35 19.85
C ALA A 504 0.73 28.92 19.21
N ASP A 505 -0.46 28.54 19.67
CA ASP A 505 -1.76 28.96 19.13
C ASP A 505 -1.90 30.47 18.96
N GLY A 506 -1.36 31.25 19.89
CA GLY A 506 -1.42 32.69 19.82
C GLY A 506 -0.64 33.31 18.64
N LEU A 507 0.15 32.52 17.91
CA LEU A 507 0.88 32.93 16.73
C LEU A 507 0.22 32.40 15.44
N ASP A 508 -0.89 31.64 15.51
CA ASP A 508 -1.56 31.08 14.35
C ASP A 508 -2.26 32.18 13.55
N ASP A 509 -1.79 32.45 12.36
CA ASP A 509 -2.37 33.37 11.39
C ASP A 509 -2.88 32.65 10.12
N GLY A 510 -2.92 31.31 10.18
CA GLY A 510 -3.35 30.44 9.10
C GLY A 510 -4.87 30.42 8.89
N PRO A 511 -5.34 29.76 7.82
CA PRO A 511 -6.77 29.73 7.46
C PRO A 511 -7.65 28.97 8.48
N THR A 512 -7.07 28.19 9.39
CA THR A 512 -7.79 27.50 10.46
C THR A 512 -8.08 28.39 11.66
N ALA A 513 -7.27 29.41 11.92
CA ALA A 513 -7.43 30.31 13.07
C ALA A 513 -8.84 30.95 13.18
N PRO A 514 -9.46 31.52 12.11
CA PRO A 514 -10.79 32.10 12.18
C PRO A 514 -11.91 31.04 12.27
N ARG A 515 -11.58 29.75 12.12
CA ARG A 515 -12.54 28.62 12.10
C ARG A 515 -12.43 27.67 13.31
N GLN A 516 -11.75 28.10 14.36
CA GLN A 516 -11.59 27.30 15.59
C GLN A 516 -12.93 26.94 16.26
N SER A 517 -13.94 27.80 16.12
CA SER A 517 -15.29 27.55 16.66
C SER A 517 -16.04 26.37 16.00
N GLU A 518 -15.56 25.90 14.85
CA GLU A 518 -16.12 24.69 14.20
C GLU A 518 -15.64 23.39 14.84
N ALA A 519 -14.59 23.46 15.66
CA ALA A 519 -13.90 22.28 16.18
C ALA A 519 -13.95 22.20 17.71
N LEU A 520 -13.98 20.98 18.23
CA LEU A 520 -13.67 20.74 19.62
C LEU A 520 -12.18 20.96 19.86
N GLN A 521 -11.87 22.02 20.58
CA GLN A 521 -10.49 22.37 20.96
C GLN A 521 -9.98 21.39 22.01
N LEU A 522 -8.83 20.79 21.78
CA LEU A 522 -8.20 19.79 22.65
C LEU A 522 -6.90 20.32 23.22
N PRO A 523 -6.42 19.82 24.37
CA PRO A 523 -5.03 19.94 24.73
C PRO A 523 -4.10 19.29 23.66
N PRO A 524 -2.79 19.58 23.70
CA PRO A 524 -1.84 18.90 22.79
C PRO A 524 -1.92 17.38 22.90
N VAL A 525 -2.00 16.72 21.73
CA VAL A 525 -2.10 15.25 21.62
C VAL A 525 -0.71 14.63 21.64
N ARG A 526 -0.48 13.67 22.53
CA ARG A 526 0.77 12.93 22.66
C ARG A 526 0.53 11.43 22.66
N LEU A 527 1.48 10.66 22.11
CA LEU A 527 1.38 9.20 22.05
C LEU A 527 1.56 8.57 23.44
N LEU A 528 2.54 9.04 24.21
CA LEU A 528 2.83 8.59 25.55
C LEU A 528 2.51 9.67 26.58
N ASP A 529 2.13 9.25 27.79
CA ASP A 529 2.00 10.12 28.93
C ASP A 529 3.34 10.22 29.67
N VAL A 530 3.66 11.39 30.19
CA VAL A 530 4.95 11.62 30.85
C VAL A 530 5.13 10.72 32.05
N ALA A 531 4.02 10.40 32.76
CA ALA A 531 4.03 9.51 33.92
C ALA A 531 4.43 8.05 33.56
N ASP A 532 4.25 7.65 32.30
CA ASP A 532 4.58 6.30 31.81
C ASP A 532 6.01 6.20 31.26
N LEU A 533 6.75 7.30 31.21
CA LEU A 533 8.11 7.30 30.68
C LEU A 533 9.06 6.66 31.70
N PRO A 534 10.04 5.85 31.26
CA PRO A 534 11.08 5.29 32.10
C PRO A 534 11.85 6.38 32.85
N SER A 535 12.34 6.07 34.02
CA SER A 535 13.28 6.94 34.73
C SER A 535 14.55 7.18 33.90
N ARG A 536 15.31 8.24 34.21
CA ARG A 536 16.59 8.50 33.53
C ARG A 536 17.52 7.29 33.54
N ALA A 537 17.63 6.62 34.70
CA ALA A 537 18.52 5.47 34.85
C ALA A 537 18.09 4.31 33.91
N GLU A 538 16.80 4.00 33.88
CA GLU A 538 16.23 2.95 33.01
C GLU A 538 16.36 3.31 31.50
N ALA A 539 16.07 4.56 31.16
CA ALA A 539 16.18 5.03 29.77
C ALA A 539 17.65 5.02 29.31
N CYS A 540 18.59 5.46 30.14
CA CYS A 540 20.01 5.40 29.84
C CYS A 540 20.52 3.96 29.72
N ALA A 541 20.10 3.07 30.61
CA ALA A 541 20.48 1.65 30.58
C ALA A 541 19.99 0.98 29.31
N ALA A 542 18.75 1.24 28.89
CA ALA A 542 18.18 0.72 27.65
C ALA A 542 18.95 1.17 26.38
N LEU A 543 19.54 2.36 26.45
CA LEU A 543 20.28 2.95 25.34
C LEU A 543 21.82 2.75 25.46
N GLY A 544 22.33 2.16 26.56
CA GLY A 544 23.76 2.06 26.77
C GLY A 544 24.45 3.42 26.99
N LEU A 545 23.71 4.44 27.48
CA LEU A 545 24.21 5.77 27.78
C LEU A 545 24.61 5.89 29.28
N ASP A 546 25.57 6.74 29.56
CA ASP A 546 25.96 7.05 30.96
C ASP A 546 24.92 8.00 31.59
N PRO A 547 24.20 7.60 32.66
CA PRO A 547 23.24 8.46 33.30
C PRO A 547 23.89 9.66 34.04
N SER A 548 25.19 9.61 34.33
CA SER A 548 25.97 10.71 34.97
C SER A 548 26.58 11.67 33.92
N GLY A 549 26.66 11.27 32.65
CA GLY A 549 27.15 12.08 31.57
C GLY A 549 26.12 13.07 31.02
N VAL A 550 26.54 13.89 30.08
CA VAL A 550 25.63 14.75 29.29
C VAL A 550 25.20 14.02 28.04
N ASN A 551 23.92 13.68 27.94
CA ASN A 551 23.37 12.95 26.82
C ASN A 551 22.57 13.87 25.87
N VAL A 552 22.83 13.78 24.59
CA VAL A 552 22.26 14.65 23.54
C VAL A 552 21.48 13.81 22.51
N LEU A 553 20.24 14.21 22.25
CA LEU A 553 19.40 13.65 21.17
C LEU A 553 19.51 14.52 19.92
N LEU A 554 19.83 13.92 18.79
CA LEU A 554 19.74 14.54 17.48
C LEU A 554 18.53 13.97 16.73
N ALA A 555 17.48 14.77 16.56
CA ALA A 555 16.22 14.40 15.88
C ALA A 555 15.77 15.51 14.90
N PRO A 556 16.62 15.95 13.96
CA PRO A 556 16.34 17.12 13.14
C PRO A 556 15.31 16.90 12.03
N GLY A 557 14.68 15.72 11.94
CA GLY A 557 13.63 15.39 10.97
C GLY A 557 13.88 14.08 10.22
N SER A 558 13.15 13.86 9.12
CA SER A 558 13.13 12.58 8.39
C SER A 558 14.45 12.18 7.72
N GLY A 559 15.44 13.07 7.67
CA GLY A 559 16.75 12.78 7.07
C GLY A 559 16.79 12.79 5.52
N ASN A 560 15.65 12.99 4.86
CA ASN A 560 15.57 12.98 3.39
C ASN A 560 15.93 14.35 2.75
N ASN A 561 16.33 15.33 3.56
CA ASN A 561 16.73 16.67 3.14
C ASN A 561 18.24 16.86 3.35
N ALA A 562 18.95 17.36 2.34
CA ALA A 562 20.40 17.60 2.39
C ALA A 562 20.80 18.59 3.49
N GLU A 563 20.01 19.64 3.77
CA GLU A 563 20.29 20.61 4.82
C GLU A 563 20.23 19.97 6.23
N ILE A 564 19.28 19.04 6.44
CA ILE A 564 19.16 18.28 7.68
C ILE A 564 20.38 17.36 7.86
N GLN A 565 20.84 16.71 6.78
CA GLN A 565 22.06 15.90 6.81
C GLN A 565 23.30 16.73 7.14
N HIS A 566 23.40 17.93 6.56
CA HIS A 566 24.48 18.87 6.85
C HIS A 566 24.48 19.31 8.30
N LEU A 567 23.33 19.70 8.86
CA LEU A 567 23.18 20.06 10.26
C LEU A 567 23.58 18.89 11.19
N THR A 568 23.10 17.68 10.88
CA THR A 568 23.42 16.48 11.67
C THR A 568 24.92 16.21 11.67
N ALA A 569 25.56 16.25 10.48
CA ALA A 569 27.01 16.06 10.38
C ALA A 569 27.77 17.14 11.16
N ALA A 570 27.35 18.39 11.07
CA ALA A 570 27.95 19.50 11.79
C ALA A 570 27.82 19.36 13.32
N ALA A 571 26.66 18.89 13.82
CA ALA A 571 26.44 18.63 15.24
C ALA A 571 27.30 17.43 15.71
N LEU A 572 27.33 16.35 14.96
CA LEU A 572 28.16 15.16 15.26
C LEU A 572 29.66 15.52 15.34
N ALA A 573 30.16 16.29 14.38
CA ALA A 573 31.57 16.73 14.39
C ALA A 573 31.98 17.50 15.65
N ARG A 574 31.00 18.15 16.33
CA ARG A 574 31.23 18.96 17.53
C ARG A 574 30.97 18.22 18.84
N LEU A 575 30.12 17.22 18.83
CA LEU A 575 29.65 16.52 20.04
C LEU A 575 30.32 15.16 20.23
N ALA A 576 30.44 14.36 19.16
CA ALA A 576 30.85 12.95 19.26
C ALA A 576 32.26 12.70 19.81
N GLN A 577 33.13 13.70 19.75
CA GLN A 577 34.52 13.58 20.25
C GLN A 577 34.74 14.22 21.63
N ARG A 578 33.69 14.75 22.24
CA ARG A 578 33.82 15.41 23.56
C ARG A 578 33.71 14.36 24.69
N PRO A 579 34.71 14.27 25.59
CA PRO A 579 34.61 13.37 26.73
C PRO A 579 33.38 13.64 27.60
N GLY A 580 32.70 12.60 28.04
CA GLY A 580 31.52 12.70 28.89
C GLY A 580 30.23 13.12 28.19
N ILE A 581 30.22 13.19 26.86
CA ILE A 581 29.00 13.44 26.06
C ILE A 581 28.58 12.16 25.34
N GLY A 582 27.37 11.66 25.68
CA GLY A 582 26.68 10.64 24.92
C GLY A 582 25.82 11.26 23.81
N VAL A 583 25.85 10.70 22.60
CA VAL A 583 25.06 11.21 21.47
C VAL A 583 24.22 10.09 20.88
N ALA A 584 22.93 10.34 20.71
CA ALA A 584 22.02 9.47 19.97
C ALA A 584 21.40 10.23 18.78
N VAL A 585 21.33 9.56 17.63
CA VAL A 585 20.71 10.08 16.41
C VAL A 585 19.43 9.30 16.15
N ALA A 586 18.30 9.99 16.17
CA ALA A 586 17.01 9.41 15.79
C ALA A 586 16.96 9.22 14.27
N GLU A 587 16.80 7.98 13.83
CA GLU A 587 16.62 7.62 12.44
C GLU A 587 15.19 7.10 12.22
N TRP A 588 14.46 7.81 11.39
CA TRP A 588 13.08 7.46 11.11
C TRP A 588 12.98 6.21 10.25
N ARG A 589 12.00 5.34 10.52
CA ARG A 589 11.76 4.11 9.74
C ARG A 589 11.49 4.35 8.26
N ILE A 590 11.09 5.56 7.89
CA ILE A 590 10.82 6.00 6.52
C ILE A 590 12.03 6.69 5.87
N ALA A 591 13.17 6.78 6.54
CA ALA A 591 14.39 7.34 5.94
C ALA A 591 14.85 6.46 4.76
N THR A 592 15.07 7.09 3.61
CA THR A 592 15.50 6.41 2.38
C THR A 592 16.99 6.10 2.36
N THR A 593 17.78 6.83 3.16
CA THR A 593 19.24 6.69 3.26
C THR A 593 19.67 6.60 4.72
N ALA A 594 20.39 5.54 5.08
CA ALA A 594 21.03 5.44 6.38
C ALA A 594 22.28 6.33 6.42
N GLN A 595 22.35 7.24 7.39
CA GLN A 595 23.55 8.06 7.59
C GLN A 595 24.67 7.23 8.27
N ALA A 596 25.90 7.34 7.77
CA ALA A 596 27.05 6.78 8.48
C ALA A 596 27.29 7.58 9.77
N LEU A 597 27.33 6.88 10.91
CA LEU A 597 27.56 7.50 12.23
C LEU A 597 29.00 7.23 12.70
N PRO A 598 29.62 8.21 13.36
CA PRO A 598 30.92 8.02 14.00
C PRO A 598 30.89 6.90 15.07
N PRO A 599 32.03 6.27 15.40
CA PRO A 599 32.12 5.33 16.52
C PRO A 599 31.66 5.98 17.82
N GLY A 600 30.89 5.23 18.63
CA GLY A 600 30.35 5.69 19.91
C GLY A 600 29.08 6.54 19.82
N VAL A 601 28.59 6.88 18.63
CA VAL A 601 27.29 7.51 18.41
C VAL A 601 26.23 6.44 18.26
N MET A 602 25.18 6.52 19.06
CA MET A 602 24.06 5.59 19.01
C MET A 602 23.09 5.91 17.89
N ARG A 603 22.60 4.88 17.22
CA ARG A 603 21.48 4.96 16.28
C ARG A 603 20.19 4.57 16.99
N LEU A 604 19.23 5.47 17.06
CA LEU A 604 17.94 5.24 17.68
C LEU A 604 16.89 4.99 16.59
N THR A 605 16.45 3.74 16.46
CA THR A 605 15.48 3.30 15.45
C THR A 605 14.15 2.85 16.03
N ASP A 606 14.09 2.64 17.35
CA ASP A 606 12.90 2.15 18.03
C ASP A 606 11.83 3.24 18.13
N TYR A 607 10.61 2.86 17.87
CA TYR A 607 9.47 3.75 17.97
C TYR A 607 8.57 3.34 19.14
N PRO A 608 8.07 4.30 19.93
CA PRO A 608 8.22 5.76 19.82
C PRO A 608 9.48 6.29 20.50
N PHE A 609 10.16 7.22 19.86
CA PHE A 609 11.36 7.88 20.44
C PHE A 609 11.06 8.59 21.77
N ALA A 610 9.83 9.07 21.95
CA ALA A 610 9.39 9.69 23.17
C ALA A 610 9.64 8.82 24.42
N ALA A 611 9.66 7.50 24.30
CA ALA A 611 9.94 6.57 25.38
C ALA A 611 11.34 6.76 25.98
N CYS A 612 12.28 7.36 25.27
CA CYS A 612 13.66 7.52 25.69
C CYS A 612 14.02 8.95 26.11
N LEU A 613 13.09 9.92 26.07
CA LEU A 613 13.40 11.35 26.27
C LEU A 613 14.09 11.64 27.61
N ASN A 614 13.76 10.91 28.67
CA ASN A 614 14.39 11.09 29.99
C ASN A 614 15.89 10.72 30.04
N ALA A 615 16.40 10.02 29.01
CA ALA A 615 17.84 9.74 28.90
C ALA A 615 18.67 11.00 28.58
N PHE A 616 18.02 12.03 27.99
CA PHE A 616 18.73 13.17 27.40
C PHE A 616 18.69 14.43 28.25
N ASP A 617 19.78 15.20 28.19
CA ASP A 617 19.92 16.48 28.85
C ASP A 617 19.41 17.63 28.00
N PHE A 618 19.59 17.52 26.68
CA PHE A 618 19.02 18.42 25.71
C PHE A 618 18.90 17.72 24.34
N ALA A 619 18.18 18.34 23.43
CA ALA A 619 18.01 17.85 22.05
C ALA A 619 18.34 18.92 21.00
N ILE A 620 18.64 18.46 19.79
CA ILE A 620 18.56 19.26 18.55
C ILE A 620 17.47 18.58 17.72
N ALA A 621 16.34 19.25 17.52
CA ALA A 621 15.17 18.58 16.95
C ALA A 621 14.34 19.51 16.03
N ALA A 622 13.68 18.91 15.03
CA ALA A 622 12.69 19.62 14.24
C ALA A 622 11.48 20.01 15.10
N ALA A 623 10.87 21.17 14.81
CA ALA A 623 9.71 21.68 15.53
C ALA A 623 8.38 21.13 14.95
N GLY A 624 8.35 19.85 14.50
CA GLY A 624 7.13 19.17 14.09
C GLY A 624 6.20 18.96 15.28
N TYR A 625 4.88 18.94 15.03
CA TYR A 625 3.85 18.90 16.08
C TYR A 625 4.12 17.89 17.20
N ASN A 626 4.32 16.62 16.87
CA ASN A 626 4.48 15.58 17.90
C ASN A 626 5.77 15.77 18.69
N THR A 627 6.91 15.95 18.01
CA THR A 627 8.21 16.17 18.67
C THR A 627 8.18 17.40 19.56
N PHE A 628 7.54 18.47 19.10
CA PHE A 628 7.41 19.69 19.89
C PHE A 628 6.60 19.46 21.16
N ALA A 629 5.41 18.85 21.05
CA ALA A 629 4.55 18.57 22.19
C ALA A 629 5.22 17.59 23.20
N GLU A 630 5.91 16.54 22.69
CA GLU A 630 6.59 15.54 23.53
C GLU A 630 7.78 16.13 24.30
N HIS A 631 8.60 16.97 23.64
CA HIS A 631 9.74 17.62 24.31
C HIS A 631 9.29 18.65 25.35
N LEU A 632 8.25 19.45 25.04
CA LEU A 632 7.69 20.40 26.01
C LEU A 632 7.11 19.68 27.23
N ALA A 633 6.35 18.61 27.02
CA ALA A 633 5.77 17.82 28.10
C ALA A 633 6.84 17.17 29.00
N SER A 634 7.97 16.75 28.42
CA SER A 634 9.10 16.16 29.12
C SER A 634 10.07 17.21 29.69
N ALA A 635 9.78 18.50 29.54
CA ALA A 635 10.66 19.63 29.93
C ALA A 635 12.11 19.46 29.39
N LEU A 636 12.26 18.92 28.18
CA LEU A 636 13.54 18.68 27.52
C LEU A 636 14.05 19.96 26.84
N PRO A 637 15.12 20.60 27.32
CA PRO A 637 15.72 21.77 26.66
C PRO A 637 16.07 21.41 25.20
N THR A 638 15.63 22.19 24.22
CA THR A 638 15.80 21.83 22.83
C THR A 638 16.31 23.01 21.99
N ILE A 639 17.28 22.75 21.12
CA ILE A 639 17.61 23.59 20.00
C ILE A 639 16.66 23.21 18.86
N TRP A 640 15.68 24.06 18.59
CA TRP A 640 14.68 23.82 17.56
C TRP A 640 15.21 24.17 16.19
N THR A 641 15.15 23.21 15.27
CA THR A 641 15.56 23.36 13.86
C THR A 641 14.34 23.20 12.96
N PRO A 642 13.52 24.27 12.81
CA PRO A 642 12.28 24.19 12.08
C PRO A 642 12.51 23.84 10.61
N ASN A 643 11.66 22.96 10.07
CA ASN A 643 11.59 22.73 8.63
C ASN A 643 10.67 23.80 8.01
N GLU A 644 11.26 24.69 7.22
CA GLU A 644 10.58 25.81 6.59
C GLU A 644 10.14 25.52 5.14
N HIS A 645 10.14 24.23 4.73
CA HIS A 645 9.66 23.85 3.40
C HIS A 645 8.18 24.22 3.23
N PRO A 646 7.78 24.83 2.09
CA PRO A 646 6.40 25.31 1.88
C PRO A 646 5.31 24.25 2.06
N GLU A 647 5.63 22.97 1.93
CA GLU A 647 4.69 21.87 2.13
C GLU A 647 4.51 21.47 3.60
N GLN A 648 5.28 22.02 4.51
CA GLN A 648 5.16 21.74 5.93
C GLN A 648 4.21 22.75 6.60
N ASP A 649 3.83 22.44 7.84
CA ASP A 649 3.18 23.40 8.73
C ASP A 649 4.18 24.48 9.18
N GLN A 650 3.68 25.52 9.83
CA GLN A 650 4.50 26.64 10.27
C GLN A 650 5.39 26.28 11.49
N GLN A 651 6.35 25.35 11.31
CA GLN A 651 7.26 24.92 12.37
C GLN A 651 8.08 26.06 12.98
N ILE A 652 8.34 27.10 12.17
CA ILE A 652 9.09 28.27 12.64
C ILE A 652 8.36 28.99 13.79
N LEU A 653 7.03 29.07 13.77
CA LEU A 653 6.25 29.70 14.82
C LEU A 653 6.40 28.97 16.17
N ARG A 654 6.42 27.65 16.16
CA ARG A 654 6.69 26.85 17.37
C ARG A 654 8.10 27.12 17.93
N ALA A 655 9.10 27.17 17.04
CA ALA A 655 10.48 27.43 17.45
C ALA A 655 10.64 28.83 18.05
N ILE A 656 10.05 29.87 17.41
CA ILE A 656 10.04 31.25 17.92
C ILE A 656 9.34 31.28 19.28
N PHE A 657 8.14 30.73 19.40
CA PHE A 657 7.41 30.65 20.67
C PHE A 657 8.28 30.06 21.77
N ALA A 658 8.89 28.90 21.52
CA ALA A 658 9.74 28.24 22.54
C ALA A 658 10.93 29.11 22.97
N THR A 659 11.50 29.88 22.05
CA THR A 659 12.60 30.80 22.38
C THR A 659 12.12 31.98 23.20
N ASP A 660 10.99 32.59 22.83
CA ASP A 660 10.44 33.79 23.50
C ASP A 660 10.00 33.49 24.94
N VAL A 661 9.48 32.29 25.19
CA VAL A 661 9.09 31.87 26.54
C VAL A 661 10.19 31.12 27.32
N GLY A 662 11.40 31.05 26.77
CA GLY A 662 12.57 30.48 27.42
C GLY A 662 12.58 28.97 27.58
N LEU A 663 11.94 28.23 26.67
CA LEU A 663 11.89 26.75 26.68
C LEU A 663 12.98 26.10 25.83
N GLY A 664 13.69 26.88 25.03
CA GLY A 664 14.75 26.41 24.16
C GLY A 664 15.37 27.51 23.30
N LEU A 665 16.00 27.12 22.21
CA LEU A 665 16.66 28.04 21.27
C LEU A 665 16.17 27.72 19.86
N THR A 666 16.03 28.73 19.00
CA THR A 666 15.77 28.57 17.58
C THR A 666 17.08 28.59 16.80
N LEU A 667 17.25 27.63 15.88
CA LEU A 667 18.34 27.57 14.92
C LEU A 667 17.77 27.21 13.57
N ARG A 668 17.65 28.16 12.66
CA ARG A 668 17.15 27.91 11.30
C ARG A 668 18.18 27.09 10.52
N LEU A 669 17.72 26.26 9.59
CA LEU A 669 18.61 25.43 8.75
C LEU A 669 19.55 26.30 7.89
N SER A 670 19.12 27.52 7.51
CA SER A 670 19.97 28.53 6.85
C SER A 670 21.03 29.17 7.75
N GLU A 671 20.93 28.98 9.08
CA GLU A 671 21.77 29.63 10.09
C GLU A 671 22.68 28.63 10.85
N VAL A 672 23.03 27.51 10.23
CA VAL A 672 23.86 26.44 10.85
C VAL A 672 25.22 26.97 11.37
N PHE A 673 25.70 28.11 10.84
CA PHE A 673 26.90 28.77 11.36
C PHE A 673 26.76 29.26 12.81
N HIS A 674 25.55 29.46 13.33
CA HIS A 674 25.27 29.76 14.74
C HIS A 674 25.22 28.51 15.65
N LEU A 675 25.36 27.30 15.12
CA LEU A 675 25.29 26.05 15.88
C LEU A 675 26.26 26.03 17.09
N ASN A 676 27.47 26.57 16.93
CA ASN A 676 28.44 26.64 18.04
C ASN A 676 27.95 27.50 19.21
N ALA A 677 27.33 28.63 18.92
CA ALA A 677 26.77 29.50 19.95
C ALA A 677 25.59 28.83 20.68
N ALA A 678 24.70 28.18 19.94
CA ALA A 678 23.58 27.43 20.52
C ALA A 678 24.06 26.25 21.36
N LEU A 679 25.02 25.46 20.87
CA LEU A 679 25.62 24.37 21.64
C LEU A 679 26.33 24.85 22.91
N SER A 680 27.02 25.98 22.85
CA SER A 680 27.69 26.54 24.06
C SER A 680 26.69 26.85 25.18
N GLN A 681 25.51 27.34 24.84
CA GLN A 681 24.44 27.60 25.82
C GLN A 681 23.85 26.28 26.36
N MET A 682 23.62 25.26 25.52
CA MET A 682 23.06 23.98 25.95
C MET A 682 24.08 23.10 26.73
N LEU A 683 25.37 23.29 26.50
CA LEU A 683 26.42 22.59 27.21
C LEU A 683 26.73 23.25 28.58
N ASP A 684 26.39 24.53 28.77
CA ASP A 684 26.48 25.19 30.06
C ASP A 684 25.42 24.64 31.03
N PRO A 685 25.83 24.01 32.18
CA PRO A 685 24.89 23.42 33.11
C PRO A 685 23.88 24.40 33.68
N SER A 686 24.28 25.64 33.93
CA SER A 686 23.42 26.67 34.54
C SER A 686 22.36 27.14 33.54
N ARG A 687 22.75 27.36 32.29
CA ARG A 687 21.83 27.74 31.21
C ARG A 687 20.84 26.62 30.94
N ARG A 688 21.31 25.38 30.83
CA ARG A 688 20.48 24.21 30.64
C ARG A 688 19.48 24.01 31.79
N ALA A 689 19.93 24.22 33.05
CA ALA A 689 19.04 24.17 34.21
C ALA A 689 17.93 25.24 34.15
N THR A 690 18.24 26.44 33.64
CA THR A 690 17.26 27.53 33.43
C THR A 690 16.18 27.11 32.43
N PHE A 691 16.56 26.59 31.26
CA PHE A 691 15.61 26.08 30.27
C PHE A 691 14.76 24.95 30.83
N ARG A 692 15.36 23.99 31.55
CA ARG A 692 14.65 22.87 32.16
C ARG A 692 13.65 23.34 33.21
N ALA A 693 14.02 24.30 34.07
CA ALA A 693 13.11 24.85 35.07
C ALA A 693 11.93 25.61 34.45
N ALA A 694 12.16 26.36 33.38
CA ALA A 694 11.08 26.99 32.61
C ALA A 694 10.18 25.93 31.98
N GLY A 695 10.77 24.89 31.35
CA GLY A 695 10.04 23.78 30.73
C GLY A 695 9.21 23.02 31.77
N THR A 696 9.72 22.77 32.97
CA THR A 696 8.96 22.08 34.03
C THR A 696 7.70 22.85 34.43
N ARG A 697 7.84 24.18 34.62
CA ARG A 697 6.67 25.03 34.90
C ARG A 697 5.67 24.99 33.78
N PHE A 698 6.14 25.19 32.53
CA PHE A 698 5.29 25.17 31.35
C PHE A 698 4.58 23.83 31.19
N ALA A 699 5.28 22.72 31.39
CA ALA A 699 4.70 21.39 31.33
C ALA A 699 3.58 21.19 32.36
N ALA A 700 3.77 21.67 33.58
CA ALA A 700 2.76 21.59 34.65
C ALA A 700 1.51 22.45 34.35
N ASP A 701 1.69 23.60 33.72
CA ASP A 701 0.59 24.56 33.48
C ASP A 701 -0.17 24.25 32.17
N VAL A 702 0.56 23.94 31.08
CA VAL A 702 -0.01 23.86 29.73
C VAL A 702 -0.09 22.43 29.21
N MET A 703 0.87 21.58 29.56
CA MET A 703 0.98 20.22 29.04
C MET A 703 0.47 19.14 30.02
N ALA A 704 -0.19 19.54 31.11
CA ALA A 704 -0.67 18.62 32.15
C ALA A 704 -1.66 17.57 31.62
N GLN A 705 -2.54 17.98 30.71
CA GLN A 705 -3.52 17.09 30.08
C GLN A 705 -3.02 16.57 28.74
N ASN A 706 -3.47 15.36 28.38
CA ASN A 706 -3.22 14.81 27.05
C ASN A 706 -4.52 14.87 26.23
N GLY A 707 -4.51 15.63 25.13
CA GLY A 707 -5.68 15.78 24.28
C GLY A 707 -6.17 14.47 23.64
N ALA A 708 -5.34 13.43 23.61
CA ALA A 708 -5.73 12.12 23.11
C ALA A 708 -6.85 11.47 23.94
N ASP A 709 -6.90 11.71 25.25
CA ASP A 709 -7.97 11.20 26.14
C ASP A 709 -9.30 11.86 25.82
N GLN A 710 -9.30 13.19 25.66
CA GLN A 710 -10.50 13.94 25.32
C GLN A 710 -10.99 13.61 23.92
N ALA A 711 -10.07 13.44 22.95
CA ALA A 711 -10.41 13.02 21.61
C ALA A 711 -11.04 11.61 21.57
N ALA A 712 -10.48 10.67 22.31
CA ALA A 712 -11.00 9.31 22.42
C ALA A 712 -12.42 9.29 23.04
N ASN A 713 -12.65 10.10 24.08
CA ASN A 713 -13.96 10.24 24.72
C ASN A 713 -14.99 10.87 23.77
N ALA A 714 -14.62 11.91 23.03
CA ALA A 714 -15.50 12.54 22.04
C ALA A 714 -15.86 11.58 20.89
N LEU A 715 -14.88 10.80 20.40
CA LEU A 715 -15.14 9.75 19.42
C LEU A 715 -16.04 8.64 19.96
N ALA A 716 -15.88 8.24 21.21
CA ALA A 716 -16.75 7.26 21.84
C ALA A 716 -18.20 7.76 21.91
N ALA A 717 -18.41 9.01 22.36
CA ALA A 717 -19.73 9.62 22.39
C ALA A 717 -20.34 9.73 20.98
N LEU A 718 -19.54 10.10 19.96
CA LEU A 718 -19.98 10.12 18.58
C LEU A 718 -20.40 8.72 18.10
N CYS A 719 -19.60 7.69 18.38
CA CYS A 719 -19.95 6.32 18.03
C CYS A 719 -21.24 5.86 18.73
N ASP A 720 -21.45 6.23 19.98
CA ASP A 720 -22.62 5.81 20.77
C ASP A 720 -23.91 6.51 20.30
N SER A 721 -23.81 7.68 19.68
CA SER A 721 -24.94 8.39 19.07
C SER A 721 -25.45 7.73 17.78
N VAL A 722 -24.63 6.90 17.13
CA VAL A 722 -25.01 6.16 15.92
C VAL A 722 -25.72 4.86 16.31
N PRO A 723 -26.95 4.60 15.83
CA PRO A 723 -27.68 3.38 16.18
C PRO A 723 -26.87 2.12 15.87
N SER A 724 -26.79 1.20 16.84
CA SER A 724 -26.22 -0.12 16.59
C SER A 724 -27.07 -0.85 15.56
N ARG A 725 -26.52 -1.12 14.38
CA ARG A 725 -27.20 -2.03 13.45
C ARG A 725 -27.21 -3.44 14.07
N SER A 726 -28.40 -3.94 14.38
CA SER A 726 -28.60 -5.39 14.52
C SER A 726 -28.17 -6.01 13.19
N VAL A 727 -27.19 -6.92 13.26
CA VAL A 727 -26.81 -7.75 12.11
C VAL A 727 -28.07 -8.56 11.75
N VAL A 728 -28.82 -8.11 10.76
CA VAL A 728 -29.81 -8.96 10.09
C VAL A 728 -28.99 -10.02 9.39
N GLN A 729 -28.87 -11.19 9.99
CA GLN A 729 -28.45 -12.37 9.25
C GLN A 729 -29.44 -12.54 8.10
N PRO A 730 -29.00 -12.71 6.85
CA PRO A 730 -29.90 -13.21 5.83
C PRO A 730 -30.34 -14.58 6.32
N GLU A 731 -31.63 -14.71 6.62
CA GLU A 731 -32.26 -16.02 6.81
C GLU A 731 -31.98 -16.83 5.54
N LEU A 732 -31.14 -17.84 5.67
CA LEU A 732 -31.06 -18.89 4.69
C LEU A 732 -32.44 -19.59 4.72
N ALA A 733 -33.30 -19.22 3.78
CA ALA A 733 -34.47 -20.02 3.45
C ALA A 733 -33.99 -21.40 2.98
N VAL A 734 -34.44 -22.42 3.68
CA VAL A 734 -34.25 -23.85 3.45
C VAL A 734 -34.72 -24.25 2.05
#